data_f4c455edc1697ece57645474d20ba3bc
#
_entry.id   f4c455edc1697ece57645474d20ba3bc
#
_cell.length_a   1.000
_cell.length_b   1.000
_cell.length_c   1.000
_cell.angle_alpha   90.00
_cell.angle_beta   90.00
_cell.angle_gamma   90.00
#
_symmetry.space_group_name_H-M   'P 1'
#
loop_
_entity.id
_entity.type
_entity.pdbx_description
1 polymer ?
#
loop_
_entity_poly.entity_id
_entity_poly.type
_entity_poly.pdbx_seq_one_letter_code
_entity_poly.pdbx_strand_id
1 'polypeptide(L)'
;MEQYTVTGMSCAACSARVEKAVAKVPGVTACSVSLLTNSMGVEGSADPAAVIAAVEVAGYGAATKNGKQQDGKEGANGIAKNKEEELLKDRETPALKRRLIASLGFLVVLMYFSMGHMMWGWPVPKILAENHVAMGLLQMLLTIAVMIVNQKFFVSGFKGLWHLAPNMDTLVALGSGASFVYSTYALFAMTEAQLRGDMEQVMGYMHEFYFESAAMILALITVGKMLEARSKGKTTDALKGLMRLAPKHAVVLRNGTEETVSIEQVKKGDVFLVRPGENIPVDGIVLEGNSAVNEAALTGESIPADKKEGDLVSAATMNQSGFLKCEATRVGEDTTLSQIIQMVSDAAATKAPIAKVADKVSGVFVPIVMAVAAITVVVWLLAGQSVGFALARGIAVLVISCPCALGLATPVAIMVGNGMGAKHGILFKTAVSLEETGKTEIVALDKTGTITSGKPEVTDLLPADGVTEKELLQIAYALEQKSEHPLAHAIVQRAQEEGTVEMVSVKEFQAVPGNGLTGIWEGVPLAGGNLNFIREQADVPVQIKQTAEAFAEEGKTPLFFAKEGKLAGVIAVADVIKEDSPQAIRELQNMGIHVVMLTGDNERTAKAIGKQAGVDEVIAGVLPEGKESTIRALKKNGKVAMVGDGINDAPALTRADIGMAIGAGTDVAIDAADVVLMKSRLSDVPAAIRLSRATLRNIHENLFWAFFYNVIGIPLAAGVWYPLFGWKLNPMFGAAAMSLSSFCVVMNALRLNLFHLEDARKDKKRNRHKRQRKEEELTMQKTMKIEGMMCGHCEATVKKTLEAIQGVEEAVVSHETGTAVVTLSGDVSSDILKEAVEAKDYQVLEIQ
;
A
#
# COMPACT_ATOMS: atom_id res chain seq x y z
N MET A 1 11.09 -0.09 12.86
CA MET A 1 9.77 -0.19 13.56
C MET A 1 9.75 -1.45 14.41
N GLU A 2 9.53 -1.34 15.71
CA GLU A 2 9.38 -2.51 16.60
C GLU A 2 7.94 -3.05 16.52
N GLN A 3 7.78 -4.37 16.50
CA GLN A 3 6.48 -5.02 16.43
C GLN A 3 6.10 -5.71 17.73
N TYR A 4 4.83 -5.52 18.13
CA TYR A 4 4.22 -6.13 19.31
C TYR A 4 2.95 -6.87 18.93
N THR A 5 2.65 -7.96 19.61
CA THR A 5 1.35 -8.62 19.56
C THR A 5 0.45 -8.01 20.62
N VAL A 6 -0.75 -7.55 20.25
CA VAL A 6 -1.73 -6.95 21.20
C VAL A 6 -2.97 -7.84 21.29
N THR A 7 -3.38 -8.18 22.49
CA THR A 7 -4.52 -9.07 22.75
C THR A 7 -5.66 -8.34 23.45
N GLY A 8 -6.91 -8.81 23.25
CA GLY A 8 -8.09 -8.24 23.89
C GLY A 8 -8.79 -7.12 23.11
N MET A 9 -8.28 -6.73 21.95
CA MET A 9 -8.95 -5.76 21.09
C MET A 9 -10.12 -6.39 20.32
N SER A 10 -11.26 -5.74 20.27
CA SER A 10 -12.47 -6.23 19.60
C SER A 10 -13.02 -5.30 18.52
N CYS A 11 -12.56 -4.04 18.48
CA CYS A 11 -13.07 -3.01 17.55
C CYS A 11 -12.06 -1.87 17.31
N ALA A 12 -12.35 -1.01 16.32
CA ALA A 12 -11.54 0.15 15.97
C ALA A 12 -11.31 1.13 17.14
N ALA A 13 -12.31 1.32 18.01
CA ALA A 13 -12.16 2.17 19.19
C ALA A 13 -11.12 1.60 20.18
N CYS A 14 -10.97 0.27 20.25
CA CYS A 14 -9.96 -0.39 21.08
C CYS A 14 -8.55 -0.09 20.55
N SER A 15 -8.33 -0.21 19.22
CA SER A 15 -7.03 0.07 18.60
C SER A 15 -6.63 1.54 18.76
N ALA A 16 -7.55 2.47 18.53
CA ALA A 16 -7.31 3.91 18.72
C ALA A 16 -6.92 4.26 20.18
N ARG A 17 -7.49 3.53 21.14
CA ARG A 17 -7.16 3.71 22.57
C ARG A 17 -5.75 3.22 22.89
N VAL A 18 -5.37 2.07 22.37
CA VAL A 18 -4.00 1.55 22.54
C VAL A 18 -3.00 2.52 21.91
N GLU A 19 -3.25 2.99 20.70
CA GLU A 19 -2.40 4.00 20.04
C GLU A 19 -2.24 5.27 20.87
N LYS A 20 -3.34 5.79 21.40
CA LYS A 20 -3.32 6.99 22.28
C LYS A 20 -2.57 6.78 23.57
N ALA A 21 -2.59 5.57 24.13
CA ALA A 21 -1.86 5.24 25.34
C ALA A 21 -0.35 5.14 25.06
N VAL A 22 0.03 4.42 24.00
CA VAL A 22 1.43 4.20 23.63
C VAL A 22 2.08 5.48 23.09
N ALA A 23 1.35 6.32 22.35
CA ALA A 23 1.86 7.61 21.88
C ALA A 23 2.26 8.59 23.02
N LYS A 24 1.87 8.31 24.26
CA LYS A 24 2.28 9.11 25.43
C LYS A 24 3.57 8.61 26.08
N VAL A 25 4.07 7.46 25.67
CA VAL A 25 5.31 6.89 26.21
C VAL A 25 6.50 7.70 25.69
N PRO A 26 7.40 8.17 26.57
CA PRO A 26 8.59 8.90 26.15
C PRO A 26 9.43 8.07 25.17
N GLY A 27 9.87 8.70 24.07
CA GLY A 27 10.66 8.06 23.03
C GLY A 27 9.85 7.42 21.89
N VAL A 28 8.51 7.39 21.95
CA VAL A 28 7.64 6.97 20.84
C VAL A 28 7.44 8.13 19.89
N THR A 29 7.83 7.96 18.62
CA THR A 29 7.62 8.94 17.55
C THR A 29 6.35 8.65 16.76
N ALA A 30 6.06 7.37 16.51
CA ALA A 30 4.82 6.93 15.90
C ALA A 30 4.37 5.58 16.45
N CYS A 31 3.05 5.38 16.52
CA CYS A 31 2.43 4.11 16.91
C CYS A 31 1.26 3.81 15.99
N SER A 32 1.20 2.58 15.52
CA SER A 32 0.11 2.07 14.68
C SER A 32 -0.34 0.70 15.16
N VAL A 33 -1.64 0.52 15.33
CA VAL A 33 -2.23 -0.73 15.86
C VAL A 33 -3.16 -1.34 14.83
N SER A 34 -2.89 -2.56 14.40
CA SER A 34 -3.71 -3.32 13.46
C SER A 34 -4.64 -4.29 14.20
N LEU A 35 -5.94 -4.05 14.07
CA LEU A 35 -6.98 -4.99 14.54
C LEU A 35 -7.01 -6.30 13.75
N LEU A 36 -6.52 -6.27 12.52
CA LEU A 36 -6.60 -7.39 11.60
C LEU A 36 -5.57 -8.47 11.95
N THR A 37 -4.34 -8.03 12.24
CA THR A 37 -3.22 -8.89 12.61
C THR A 37 -3.02 -9.00 14.12
N ASN A 38 -3.81 -8.28 14.92
CA ASN A 38 -3.60 -8.12 16.36
C ASN A 38 -2.17 -7.70 16.71
N SER A 39 -1.58 -6.85 15.86
CA SER A 39 -0.22 -6.35 16.00
C SER A 39 -0.19 -4.85 16.20
N MET A 40 0.91 -4.36 16.76
CA MET A 40 1.22 -2.95 16.94
C MET A 40 2.64 -2.69 16.49
N GLY A 41 2.82 -1.70 15.61
CA GLY A 41 4.11 -1.18 15.22
C GLY A 41 4.41 0.10 16.01
N VAL A 42 5.59 0.21 16.60
CA VAL A 42 6.05 1.37 17.34
C VAL A 42 7.36 1.86 16.73
N GLU A 43 7.43 3.15 16.42
CA GLU A 43 8.64 3.83 15.97
C GLU A 43 9.18 4.72 17.07
N GLY A 44 10.50 4.80 17.18
CA GLY A 44 11.20 5.61 18.19
C GLY A 44 12.19 4.79 19.01
N SER A 45 12.66 5.38 20.09
CA SER A 45 13.65 4.82 21.02
C SER A 45 13.05 4.44 22.37
N ALA A 46 11.73 4.16 22.44
CA ALA A 46 11.03 3.85 23.68
C ALA A 46 11.42 2.45 24.20
N ASP A 47 11.50 2.33 25.53
CA ASP A 47 11.73 1.03 26.16
C ASP A 47 10.53 0.09 25.93
N PRO A 48 10.75 -1.14 25.42
CA PRO A 48 9.71 -2.14 25.21
C PRO A 48 8.86 -2.43 26.46
N ALA A 49 9.46 -2.42 27.65
CA ALA A 49 8.73 -2.65 28.88
C ALA A 49 7.75 -1.51 29.19
N ALA A 50 8.13 -0.26 28.93
CA ALA A 50 7.26 0.90 29.08
C ALA A 50 6.09 0.89 28.08
N VAL A 51 6.34 0.44 26.86
CA VAL A 51 5.31 0.29 25.82
C VAL A 51 4.29 -0.78 26.24
N ILE A 52 4.75 -1.95 26.72
CA ILE A 52 3.87 -3.03 27.20
C ILE A 52 3.03 -2.54 28.39
N ALA A 53 3.65 -1.90 29.37
CA ALA A 53 2.95 -1.36 30.54
C ALA A 53 1.87 -0.35 30.15
N ALA A 54 2.12 0.53 29.16
CA ALA A 54 1.12 1.47 28.66
C ALA A 54 -0.09 0.79 28.03
N VAL A 55 0.11 -0.32 27.31
CA VAL A 55 -0.97 -1.14 26.74
C VAL A 55 -1.78 -1.83 27.84
N GLU A 56 -1.12 -2.36 28.87
CA GLU A 56 -1.77 -3.02 30.00
C GLU A 56 -2.61 -2.03 30.82
N VAL A 57 -2.11 -0.82 31.08
CA VAL A 57 -2.86 0.26 31.72
C VAL A 57 -4.07 0.65 30.88
N ALA A 58 -3.98 0.60 29.54
CA ALA A 58 -5.14 0.82 28.68
C ALA A 58 -6.18 -0.32 28.72
N GLY A 59 -5.86 -1.44 29.39
CA GLY A 59 -6.76 -2.59 29.61
C GLY A 59 -6.62 -3.73 28.61
N TYR A 60 -5.50 -3.78 27.86
CA TYR A 60 -5.20 -4.79 26.83
C TYR A 60 -3.90 -5.52 27.19
N GLY A 61 -3.66 -6.69 26.60
CA GLY A 61 -2.38 -7.39 26.75
C GLY A 61 -1.44 -7.06 25.60
N ALA A 62 -0.12 -6.95 25.87
CA ALA A 62 0.90 -6.81 24.86
C ALA A 62 2.10 -7.72 25.10
N ALA A 63 2.76 -8.13 24.02
CA ALA A 63 4.04 -8.85 24.06
C ALA A 63 4.89 -8.44 22.84
N THR A 64 6.21 -8.35 23.00
CA THR A 64 7.13 -8.10 21.88
C THR A 64 7.11 -9.28 20.91
N LYS A 65 7.10 -9.02 19.62
CA LYS A 65 7.09 -10.06 18.58
C LYS A 65 8.48 -10.71 18.44
N ASN A 66 9.55 -9.96 18.72
CA ASN A 66 10.94 -10.36 18.66
C ASN A 66 11.60 -10.50 20.05
N GLY A 67 10.86 -10.87 21.07
CA GLY A 67 11.40 -11.00 22.43
C GLY A 67 12.53 -12.03 22.51
N LYS A 68 13.78 -11.57 22.51
CA LYS A 68 14.91 -12.32 23.08
C LYS A 68 14.60 -12.49 24.57
N GLN A 69 14.03 -13.63 24.95
CA GLN A 69 14.13 -14.06 26.33
C GLN A 69 15.61 -14.26 26.65
N GLN A 70 16.15 -13.40 27.49
CA GLN A 70 17.37 -13.69 28.24
C GLN A 70 17.07 -14.85 29.18
N ASP A 71 17.19 -16.07 28.68
CA ASP A 71 17.47 -17.25 29.50
C ASP A 71 18.23 -18.21 28.59
N GLY A 72 19.48 -18.45 28.99
CA GLY A 72 20.44 -19.25 28.25
C GLY A 72 19.96 -20.68 28.05
N LYS A 73 19.76 -21.03 26.77
CA LYS A 73 20.03 -22.38 26.23
C LYS A 73 20.09 -22.24 24.73
N GLU A 74 21.22 -22.60 24.15
CA GLU A 74 21.46 -22.75 22.72
C GLU A 74 20.42 -23.70 22.13
N GLY A 75 19.65 -23.23 21.12
CA GLY A 75 18.64 -24.03 20.42
C GLY A 75 17.44 -23.26 19.86
N ALA A 76 17.48 -21.91 19.78
CA ALA A 76 16.28 -21.07 19.69
C ALA A 76 15.82 -20.62 18.28
N ASN A 77 16.53 -20.92 17.18
CA ASN A 77 16.14 -20.40 15.84
C ASN A 77 15.04 -21.19 15.13
N GLY A 78 14.84 -22.47 15.42
CA GLY A 78 13.75 -23.28 14.86
C GLY A 78 12.37 -22.97 15.44
N ILE A 79 12.31 -22.29 16.58
CA ILE A 79 11.06 -21.97 17.30
C ILE A 79 10.39 -20.71 16.73
N ALA A 80 11.14 -19.78 16.11
CA ALA A 80 10.63 -18.49 15.66
C ALA A 80 9.73 -18.62 14.43
N LYS A 81 10.13 -19.34 13.39
CA LYS A 81 9.33 -19.56 12.15
C LYS A 81 8.07 -20.40 12.41
N ASN A 82 8.15 -21.43 13.24
CA ASN A 82 6.97 -22.19 13.68
C ASN A 82 6.00 -21.32 14.50
N LYS A 83 6.52 -20.31 15.21
CA LYS A 83 5.73 -19.39 16.04
C LYS A 83 4.98 -18.36 15.19
N GLU A 84 5.54 -17.88 14.07
CA GLU A 84 4.88 -16.96 13.15
C GLU A 84 3.76 -17.65 12.36
N GLU A 85 4.00 -18.86 11.85
CA GLU A 85 2.94 -19.66 11.21
C GLU A 85 1.85 -20.00 12.22
N GLU A 86 2.20 -20.22 13.47
CA GLU A 86 1.26 -20.47 14.56
C GLU A 86 0.46 -19.22 14.99
N LEU A 87 1.04 -18.03 14.90
CA LEU A 87 0.37 -16.74 15.13
C LEU A 87 -0.64 -16.41 14.03
N LEU A 88 -0.38 -16.84 12.80
CA LEU A 88 -1.30 -16.66 11.67
C LEU A 88 -2.38 -17.75 11.60
N LYS A 89 -2.33 -18.79 12.46
CA LYS A 89 -3.41 -19.81 12.55
C LYS A 89 -4.67 -19.16 13.08
N ASP A 90 -5.75 -19.33 12.35
CA ASP A 90 -7.09 -18.90 12.74
C ASP A 90 -7.57 -19.71 13.96
N ARG A 91 -7.32 -19.20 15.15
CA ARG A 91 -7.80 -19.76 16.43
C ARG A 91 -9.16 -19.22 16.83
N GLU A 92 -9.59 -18.09 16.25
CA GLU A 92 -10.85 -17.42 16.61
C GLU A 92 -12.05 -18.09 15.95
N THR A 93 -11.98 -18.42 14.67
CA THR A 93 -13.11 -19.04 13.94
C THR A 93 -13.59 -20.34 14.56
N PRO A 94 -12.73 -21.31 14.96
CA PRO A 94 -13.21 -22.55 15.61
C PRO A 94 -13.88 -22.30 16.95
N ALA A 95 -13.40 -21.34 17.74
CA ALA A 95 -13.99 -20.98 19.02
C ALA A 95 -15.35 -20.31 18.85
N LEU A 96 -15.47 -19.37 17.91
CA LEU A 96 -16.73 -18.70 17.55
C LEU A 96 -17.74 -19.69 16.96
N LYS A 97 -17.29 -20.64 16.12
CA LYS A 97 -18.16 -21.69 15.56
C LYS A 97 -18.77 -22.57 16.66
N ARG A 98 -17.97 -23.01 17.64
CA ARG A 98 -18.49 -23.80 18.79
C ARG A 98 -19.51 -23.01 19.59
N ARG A 99 -19.24 -21.73 19.88
CA ARG A 99 -20.19 -20.86 20.58
C ARG A 99 -21.48 -20.67 19.80
N LEU A 100 -21.37 -20.43 18.49
CA LEU A 100 -22.51 -20.24 17.62
C LEU A 100 -23.39 -21.48 17.60
N ILE A 101 -22.82 -22.69 17.44
CA ILE A 101 -23.57 -23.95 17.45
C ILE A 101 -24.30 -24.12 18.78
N ALA A 102 -23.63 -23.86 19.91
CA ALA A 102 -24.26 -23.95 21.22
C ALA A 102 -25.39 -22.92 21.38
N SER A 103 -25.14 -21.65 20.98
CA SER A 103 -26.18 -20.61 21.03
C SER A 103 -27.35 -20.91 20.14
N LEU A 104 -27.14 -21.43 18.92
CA LEU A 104 -28.23 -21.83 18.01
C LEU A 104 -29.04 -22.98 18.55
N GLY A 105 -28.41 -23.96 19.21
CA GLY A 105 -29.13 -25.09 19.85
C GLY A 105 -30.15 -24.59 20.88
N PHE A 106 -29.73 -23.73 21.82
CA PHE A 106 -30.65 -23.14 22.81
C PHE A 106 -31.63 -22.16 22.16
N LEU A 107 -31.22 -21.38 21.17
CA LEU A 107 -32.08 -20.43 20.50
C LEU A 107 -33.22 -21.09 19.72
N VAL A 108 -32.96 -22.17 19.00
CA VAL A 108 -34.00 -22.93 18.28
C VAL A 108 -35.09 -23.45 19.25
N VAL A 109 -34.66 -23.97 20.40
CA VAL A 109 -35.59 -24.40 21.45
C VAL A 109 -36.37 -23.19 22.01
N LEU A 110 -35.69 -22.07 22.27
CA LEU A 110 -36.33 -20.85 22.75
C LEU A 110 -37.38 -20.34 21.75
N MET A 111 -37.04 -20.30 20.47
CA MET A 111 -37.94 -19.84 19.39
C MET A 111 -39.14 -20.78 19.20
N TYR A 112 -38.95 -22.04 19.44
CA TYR A 112 -40.07 -23.02 19.42
C TYR A 112 -41.12 -22.63 20.46
N PHE A 113 -40.72 -22.31 21.68
CA PHE A 113 -41.63 -21.98 22.76
C PHE A 113 -42.15 -20.53 22.67
N SER A 114 -41.31 -19.54 22.29
CA SER A 114 -41.74 -18.16 22.23
C SER A 114 -42.58 -17.85 20.99
N MET A 115 -42.12 -18.13 19.78
CA MET A 115 -42.84 -17.84 18.53
C MET A 115 -43.65 -19.00 18.03
N GLY A 116 -43.08 -20.21 18.04
CA GLY A 116 -43.73 -21.42 17.49
C GLY A 116 -45.08 -21.71 18.18
N HIS A 117 -45.07 -21.70 19.49
CA HIS A 117 -46.30 -21.94 20.26
C HIS A 117 -47.24 -20.73 20.22
N MET A 118 -46.72 -19.54 20.53
CA MET A 118 -47.57 -18.35 20.68
C MET A 118 -48.15 -17.79 19.38
N MET A 119 -47.38 -17.84 18.26
CA MET A 119 -47.84 -17.29 16.97
C MET A 119 -48.46 -18.34 16.06
N TRP A 120 -47.97 -19.58 16.11
CA TRP A 120 -48.36 -20.65 15.17
C TRP A 120 -49.06 -21.86 15.84
N GLY A 121 -49.26 -21.82 17.18
CA GLY A 121 -49.96 -22.84 17.92
C GLY A 121 -49.27 -24.19 17.94
N TRP A 122 -47.93 -24.26 17.87
CA TRP A 122 -47.18 -25.50 17.88
C TRP A 122 -47.43 -26.26 19.21
N PRO A 123 -47.47 -27.60 19.19
CA PRO A 123 -47.81 -28.40 20.37
C PRO A 123 -46.73 -28.24 21.45
N VAL A 124 -47.15 -28.03 22.67
CA VAL A 124 -46.28 -27.96 23.86
C VAL A 124 -46.83 -28.93 24.94
N PRO A 125 -46.00 -29.40 25.88
CA PRO A 125 -46.45 -30.19 27.00
C PRO A 125 -47.56 -29.50 27.78
N LYS A 126 -48.58 -30.25 28.23
CA LYS A 126 -49.74 -29.66 28.99
C LYS A 126 -49.35 -28.81 30.19
N ILE A 127 -48.21 -29.14 30.86
CA ILE A 127 -47.69 -28.37 32.00
C ILE A 127 -47.31 -26.93 31.59
N LEU A 128 -46.95 -26.69 30.34
CA LEU A 128 -46.54 -25.39 29.80
C LEU A 128 -47.68 -24.67 29.06
N ALA A 129 -48.63 -25.44 28.47
CA ALA A 129 -49.70 -24.90 27.65
C ALA A 129 -50.65 -23.96 28.45
N GLU A 130 -50.92 -24.31 29.70
CA GLU A 130 -51.85 -23.56 30.58
C GLU A 130 -51.14 -22.75 31.65
N ASN A 131 -49.80 -22.89 31.79
CA ASN A 131 -49.00 -22.21 32.78
C ASN A 131 -48.05 -21.19 32.13
N HIS A 132 -48.56 -19.97 31.98
CA HIS A 132 -47.82 -18.86 31.36
C HIS A 132 -46.54 -18.48 32.14
N VAL A 133 -46.54 -18.62 33.47
CA VAL A 133 -45.36 -18.38 34.32
C VAL A 133 -44.24 -19.40 34.04
N ALA A 134 -44.62 -20.70 33.95
CA ALA A 134 -43.67 -21.76 33.61
C ALA A 134 -43.08 -21.57 32.22
N MET A 135 -43.84 -21.10 31.26
CA MET A 135 -43.38 -20.73 29.91
C MET A 135 -42.40 -19.61 29.97
N GLY A 136 -42.66 -18.52 30.71
CA GLY A 136 -41.73 -17.41 30.90
C GLY A 136 -40.43 -17.81 31.60
N LEU A 137 -40.52 -18.68 32.63
CA LEU A 137 -39.34 -19.24 33.33
C LEU A 137 -38.47 -20.07 32.39
N LEU A 138 -39.06 -20.89 31.54
CA LEU A 138 -38.32 -21.67 30.55
C LEU A 138 -37.58 -20.80 29.55
N GLN A 139 -38.26 -19.75 29.05
CA GLN A 139 -37.63 -18.77 28.15
C GLN A 139 -36.48 -18.07 28.85
N MET A 140 -36.64 -17.64 30.12
CA MET A 140 -35.58 -16.99 30.93
C MET A 140 -34.37 -17.92 31.09
N LEU A 141 -34.57 -19.23 31.44
CA LEU A 141 -33.47 -20.18 31.62
C LEU A 141 -32.69 -20.45 30.33
N LEU A 142 -33.41 -20.58 29.21
CA LEU A 142 -32.79 -20.77 27.88
C LEU A 142 -31.98 -19.52 27.46
N THR A 143 -32.50 -18.33 27.75
CA THR A 143 -31.80 -17.07 27.49
C THR A 143 -30.54 -16.94 28.36
N ILE A 144 -30.59 -17.29 29.65
CA ILE A 144 -29.45 -17.34 30.54
C ILE A 144 -28.36 -18.27 29.97
N ALA A 145 -28.73 -19.45 29.45
CA ALA A 145 -27.77 -20.37 28.82
C ALA A 145 -27.04 -19.73 27.64
N VAL A 146 -27.78 -19.00 26.76
CA VAL A 146 -27.19 -18.27 25.63
C VAL A 146 -26.26 -17.14 26.13
N MET A 147 -26.66 -16.40 27.19
CA MET A 147 -25.85 -15.35 27.80
C MET A 147 -24.55 -15.90 28.38
N ILE A 148 -24.59 -17.04 29.06
CA ILE A 148 -23.38 -17.70 29.59
C ILE A 148 -22.44 -18.14 28.49
N VAL A 149 -22.95 -18.75 27.41
CA VAL A 149 -22.13 -19.10 26.22
C VAL A 149 -21.45 -17.87 25.63
N ASN A 150 -22.10 -16.72 25.71
CA ASN A 150 -21.64 -15.45 25.13
C ASN A 150 -21.15 -14.44 26.18
N GLN A 151 -20.78 -14.86 27.39
CA GLN A 151 -20.37 -14.01 28.49
C GLN A 151 -19.26 -13.00 28.15
N LYS A 152 -18.41 -13.30 27.16
CA LYS A 152 -17.34 -12.38 26.72
C LYS A 152 -17.86 -11.00 26.30
N PHE A 153 -19.04 -10.91 25.68
CA PHE A 153 -19.63 -9.62 25.30
C PHE A 153 -19.95 -8.77 26.54
N PHE A 154 -20.47 -9.40 27.58
CA PHE A 154 -20.79 -8.70 28.83
C PHE A 154 -19.52 -8.25 29.57
N VAL A 155 -18.55 -9.15 29.71
CA VAL A 155 -17.28 -8.84 30.41
C VAL A 155 -16.54 -7.70 29.69
N SER A 156 -16.38 -7.80 28.36
CA SER A 156 -15.72 -6.76 27.56
C SER A 156 -16.53 -5.46 27.55
N GLY A 157 -17.85 -5.55 27.37
CA GLY A 157 -18.73 -4.41 27.28
C GLY A 157 -18.80 -3.60 28.58
N PHE A 158 -18.98 -4.24 29.74
CA PHE A 158 -19.02 -3.56 31.03
C PHE A 158 -17.64 -3.06 31.48
N LYS A 159 -16.57 -3.79 31.17
CA LYS A 159 -15.20 -3.30 31.37
C LYS A 159 -14.94 -2.02 30.56
N GLY A 160 -15.38 -1.97 29.30
CA GLY A 160 -15.30 -0.76 28.47
C GLY A 160 -16.09 0.41 29.07
N LEU A 161 -17.30 0.17 29.55
CA LEU A 161 -18.14 1.18 30.19
C LEU A 161 -17.50 1.73 31.48
N TRP A 162 -16.98 0.84 32.33
CA TRP A 162 -16.31 1.22 33.60
C TRP A 162 -15.10 2.13 33.38
N HIS A 163 -14.35 1.90 32.28
CA HIS A 163 -13.18 2.70 31.95
C HIS A 163 -13.52 3.92 31.07
N LEU A 164 -14.79 4.33 30.98
CA LEU A 164 -15.28 5.45 30.15
C LEU A 164 -14.83 5.32 28.67
N ALA A 165 -14.76 4.11 28.18
CA ALA A 165 -14.38 3.77 26.81
C ALA A 165 -15.37 2.75 26.25
N PRO A 166 -16.65 3.13 26.08
CA PRO A 166 -17.64 2.21 25.53
C PRO A 166 -17.23 1.74 24.13
N ASN A 167 -17.39 0.46 23.91
CA ASN A 167 -17.03 -0.22 22.67
C ASN A 167 -18.27 -0.93 22.07
N MET A 168 -18.08 -1.64 20.98
CA MET A 168 -19.15 -2.42 20.34
C MET A 168 -19.80 -3.43 21.31
N ASP A 169 -18.98 -4.12 22.11
CA ASP A 169 -19.47 -5.12 23.07
C ASP A 169 -20.33 -4.44 24.16
N THR A 170 -20.09 -3.17 24.46
CA THR A 170 -20.92 -2.34 25.38
C THR A 170 -22.34 -2.20 24.84
N LEU A 171 -22.52 -1.89 23.54
CA LEU A 171 -23.83 -1.75 22.92
C LEU A 171 -24.61 -3.06 22.96
N VAL A 172 -23.91 -4.16 22.66
CA VAL A 172 -24.48 -5.53 22.72
C VAL A 172 -24.87 -5.91 24.13
N ALA A 173 -24.00 -5.67 25.11
CA ALA A 173 -24.24 -5.99 26.52
C ALA A 173 -25.42 -5.18 27.10
N LEU A 174 -25.50 -3.89 26.75
CA LEU A 174 -26.61 -3.03 27.16
C LEU A 174 -27.92 -3.45 26.49
N GLY A 175 -27.91 -3.72 25.16
CA GLY A 175 -29.12 -4.10 24.43
C GLY A 175 -29.67 -5.46 24.88
N SER A 176 -28.81 -6.50 24.93
CA SER A 176 -29.23 -7.83 25.40
C SER A 176 -29.54 -7.85 26.90
N GLY A 177 -28.76 -7.14 27.72
CA GLY A 177 -28.96 -7.01 29.16
C GLY A 177 -30.28 -6.30 29.51
N ALA A 178 -30.56 -5.19 28.84
CA ALA A 178 -31.81 -4.43 29.04
C ALA A 178 -33.04 -5.27 28.64
N SER A 179 -32.95 -6.00 27.52
CA SER A 179 -34.02 -6.95 27.11
C SER A 179 -34.26 -8.03 28.17
N PHE A 180 -33.21 -8.61 28.72
CA PHE A 180 -33.30 -9.63 29.75
C PHE A 180 -33.86 -9.10 31.05
N VAL A 181 -33.36 -7.97 31.54
CA VAL A 181 -33.83 -7.32 32.81
C VAL A 181 -35.29 -6.94 32.73
N TYR A 182 -35.68 -6.31 31.60
CA TYR A 182 -37.10 -5.93 31.42
C TYR A 182 -38.02 -7.15 31.35
N SER A 183 -37.65 -8.19 30.60
CA SER A 183 -38.46 -9.42 30.53
C SER A 183 -38.55 -10.13 31.89
N THR A 184 -37.48 -10.06 32.68
CA THR A 184 -37.51 -10.57 34.05
C THR A 184 -38.50 -9.78 34.91
N TYR A 185 -38.48 -8.44 34.82
CA TYR A 185 -39.46 -7.57 35.48
C TYR A 185 -40.90 -7.94 35.03
N ALA A 186 -41.16 -8.07 33.73
CA ALA A 186 -42.44 -8.41 33.17
C ALA A 186 -42.91 -9.80 33.66
N LEU A 187 -42.01 -10.77 33.79
CA LEU A 187 -42.28 -12.10 34.36
C LEU A 187 -42.73 -12.02 35.83
N PHE A 188 -42.04 -11.20 36.65
CA PHE A 188 -42.49 -10.97 38.04
C PHE A 188 -43.83 -10.25 38.11
N ALA A 189 -44.07 -9.21 37.32
CA ALA A 189 -45.35 -8.50 37.25
C ALA A 189 -46.48 -9.42 36.76
N MET A 190 -46.20 -10.36 35.83
CA MET A 190 -47.14 -11.36 35.37
C MET A 190 -47.55 -12.35 36.49
N THR A 191 -46.64 -12.72 37.41
CA THR A 191 -46.94 -13.59 38.54
C THR A 191 -47.94 -12.90 39.49
N GLU A 192 -47.80 -11.59 39.73
CA GLU A 192 -48.74 -10.81 40.52
C GLU A 192 -50.13 -10.73 39.84
N ALA A 193 -50.16 -10.43 38.53
CA ALA A 193 -51.41 -10.40 37.77
C ALA A 193 -52.14 -11.75 37.78
N GLN A 194 -51.37 -12.86 37.69
CA GLN A 194 -51.97 -14.23 37.78
C GLN A 194 -52.55 -14.51 39.15
N LEU A 195 -51.93 -14.06 40.26
CA LEU A 195 -52.43 -14.20 41.60
C LEU A 195 -53.73 -13.42 41.80
N ARG A 196 -53.93 -12.27 41.09
CA ARG A 196 -55.14 -11.47 41.10
C ARG A 196 -56.24 -12.03 40.18
N GLY A 197 -55.94 -13.03 39.34
CA GLY A 197 -56.89 -13.60 38.38
C GLY A 197 -57.10 -12.75 37.12
N ASP A 198 -56.27 -11.71 36.91
CA ASP A 198 -56.36 -10.82 35.76
C ASP A 198 -55.62 -11.39 34.54
N MET A 199 -56.36 -12.25 33.79
CA MET A 199 -55.80 -12.92 32.61
C MET A 199 -55.47 -11.99 31.46
N GLU A 200 -56.14 -10.84 31.36
CA GLU A 200 -55.86 -9.86 30.33
C GLU A 200 -54.49 -9.19 30.57
N GLN A 201 -54.16 -8.81 31.81
CA GLN A 201 -52.83 -8.35 32.16
C GLN A 201 -51.76 -9.42 32.04
N VAL A 202 -52.06 -10.65 32.39
CA VAL A 202 -51.13 -11.83 32.19
C VAL A 202 -50.74 -11.94 30.74
N MET A 203 -51.71 -11.91 29.82
CA MET A 203 -51.44 -11.96 28.38
C MET A 203 -50.67 -10.73 27.88
N GLY A 204 -51.01 -9.56 28.41
CA GLY A 204 -50.30 -8.32 28.13
C GLY A 204 -48.81 -8.43 28.43
N TYR A 205 -48.45 -8.85 29.66
CA TYR A 205 -47.02 -9.06 30.02
C TYR A 205 -46.33 -10.17 29.23
N MET A 206 -47.05 -11.20 28.84
CA MET A 206 -46.50 -12.28 28.04
C MET A 206 -46.09 -11.78 26.63
N HIS A 207 -46.85 -10.85 26.05
CA HIS A 207 -46.48 -10.22 24.78
C HIS A 207 -45.35 -9.21 24.90
N GLU A 208 -44.99 -8.77 26.09
CA GLU A 208 -43.90 -7.85 26.37
C GLU A 208 -42.58 -8.59 26.71
N PHE A 209 -42.49 -9.89 26.59
CA PHE A 209 -41.23 -10.58 26.75
C PHE A 209 -40.29 -10.34 25.58
N TYR A 210 -39.04 -10.02 25.88
CA TYR A 210 -37.91 -9.85 24.94
C TYR A 210 -36.79 -10.86 25.21
N PHE A 211 -37.08 -12.02 25.85
CA PHE A 211 -36.11 -13.08 26.13
C PHE A 211 -35.49 -13.62 24.83
N GLU A 212 -36.33 -13.87 23.80
CA GLU A 212 -35.86 -14.29 22.49
C GLU A 212 -35.02 -13.21 21.80
N SER A 213 -35.39 -11.91 21.99
CA SER A 213 -34.62 -10.81 21.41
C SER A 213 -33.22 -10.72 22.02
N ALA A 214 -33.10 -10.88 23.36
CA ALA A 214 -31.83 -10.92 24.07
C ALA A 214 -30.91 -12.03 23.55
N ALA A 215 -31.47 -13.25 23.39
CA ALA A 215 -30.70 -14.40 22.90
C ALA A 215 -30.36 -14.28 21.40
N MET A 216 -31.32 -13.80 20.58
CA MET A 216 -31.13 -13.63 19.15
C MET A 216 -30.05 -12.57 18.83
N ILE A 217 -30.03 -11.44 19.54
CA ILE A 217 -28.98 -10.41 19.40
C ILE A 217 -27.59 -11.05 19.58
N LEU A 218 -27.39 -11.82 20.64
CA LEU A 218 -26.11 -12.49 20.93
C LEU A 218 -25.75 -13.53 19.85
N ALA A 219 -26.70 -14.31 19.38
CA ALA A 219 -26.49 -15.31 18.34
C ALA A 219 -26.12 -14.66 16.99
N LEU A 220 -26.89 -13.66 16.54
CA LEU A 220 -26.64 -12.96 15.27
C LEU A 220 -25.32 -12.21 15.27
N ILE A 221 -24.96 -11.57 16.39
CA ILE A 221 -23.64 -10.91 16.52
C ILE A 221 -22.53 -11.94 16.49
N THR A 222 -22.71 -13.12 17.08
CA THR A 222 -21.74 -14.22 17.01
C THR A 222 -21.59 -14.73 15.58
N VAL A 223 -22.69 -14.79 14.78
CA VAL A 223 -22.63 -15.06 13.33
C VAL A 223 -21.79 -14.02 12.63
N GLY A 224 -22.07 -12.72 12.86
CA GLY A 224 -21.31 -11.62 12.27
C GLY A 224 -19.82 -11.71 12.59
N LYS A 225 -19.47 -11.94 13.86
CA LYS A 225 -18.07 -12.12 14.31
C LYS A 225 -17.40 -13.35 13.72
N MET A 226 -18.12 -14.44 13.55
CA MET A 226 -17.59 -15.66 12.91
C MET A 226 -17.30 -15.42 11.43
N LEU A 227 -18.21 -14.75 10.71
CA LEU A 227 -17.99 -14.39 9.30
C LEU A 227 -16.81 -13.41 9.16
N GLU A 228 -16.70 -12.44 10.08
CA GLU A 228 -15.56 -11.52 10.17
C GLU A 228 -14.25 -12.27 10.37
N ALA A 229 -14.15 -13.16 11.38
CA ALA A 229 -12.95 -13.93 11.66
C ALA A 229 -12.54 -14.83 10.47
N ARG A 230 -13.51 -15.52 9.85
CA ARG A 230 -13.26 -16.34 8.66
C ARG A 230 -12.74 -15.51 7.48
N SER A 231 -13.25 -14.31 7.32
CA SER A 231 -12.86 -13.43 6.24
C SER A 231 -11.47 -12.83 6.47
N LYS A 232 -11.15 -12.46 7.72
CA LYS A 232 -9.78 -12.09 8.13
C LYS A 232 -8.80 -13.22 7.82
N GLY A 233 -9.15 -14.47 8.10
CA GLY A 233 -8.34 -15.63 7.76
C GLY A 233 -8.04 -15.74 6.27
N LYS A 234 -9.02 -15.47 5.38
CA LYS A 234 -8.82 -15.47 3.92
C LYS A 234 -7.93 -14.31 3.43
N THR A 235 -7.96 -13.17 4.08
CA THR A 235 -7.11 -12.03 3.69
C THR A 235 -5.64 -12.25 4.04
N THR A 236 -5.33 -13.09 5.05
CA THR A 236 -3.96 -13.49 5.39
C THR A 236 -3.44 -14.66 4.55
N ASP A 237 -4.26 -15.27 3.70
CA ASP A 237 -3.87 -16.45 2.91
C ASP A 237 -2.79 -16.12 1.85
N ALA A 238 -2.73 -14.88 1.35
CA ALA A 238 -1.67 -14.45 0.44
C ALA A 238 -0.29 -14.48 1.14
N LEU A 239 -0.22 -13.95 2.36
CA LEU A 239 1.01 -13.98 3.17
C LEU A 239 1.40 -15.43 3.52
N LYS A 240 0.44 -16.25 3.93
CA LYS A 240 0.67 -17.69 4.18
C LYS A 240 1.13 -18.42 2.92
N GLY A 241 0.62 -18.02 1.75
CA GLY A 241 1.06 -18.54 0.46
C GLY A 241 2.54 -18.31 0.22
N LEU A 242 3.01 -17.08 0.42
CA LEU A 242 4.44 -16.72 0.31
C LEU A 242 5.30 -17.50 1.32
N MET A 243 4.88 -17.58 2.59
CA MET A 243 5.62 -18.34 3.62
C MET A 243 5.74 -19.83 3.31
N ARG A 244 4.75 -20.43 2.63
CA ARG A 244 4.76 -21.85 2.25
C ARG A 244 5.73 -22.16 1.10
N LEU A 245 6.17 -21.15 0.33
CA LEU A 245 7.14 -21.32 -0.74
C LEU A 245 8.55 -21.57 -0.22
N ALA A 246 8.85 -21.13 1.01
CA ALA A 246 10.17 -21.31 1.62
C ALA A 246 10.47 -22.80 1.82
N PRO A 247 11.56 -23.34 1.23
CA PRO A 247 12.00 -24.70 1.49
C PRO A 247 12.37 -24.89 2.95
N LYS A 248 12.24 -26.12 3.47
CA LYS A 248 12.58 -26.44 4.86
C LYS A 248 14.00 -27.00 4.99
N HIS A 249 14.54 -27.54 3.91
CA HIS A 249 15.84 -28.20 3.85
C HIS A 249 16.62 -27.73 2.63
N ALA A 250 17.93 -27.78 2.74
CA ALA A 250 18.88 -27.53 1.66
C ALA A 250 19.88 -28.70 1.55
N VAL A 251 20.30 -29.02 0.34
CA VAL A 251 21.42 -29.96 0.12
C VAL A 251 22.70 -29.11 -0.03
N VAL A 252 23.59 -29.20 0.95
CA VAL A 252 24.83 -28.42 1.01
C VAL A 252 26.02 -29.34 0.81
N LEU A 253 27.03 -28.86 0.05
CA LEU A 253 28.26 -29.56 -0.17
C LEU A 253 29.29 -29.18 0.90
N ARG A 254 29.49 -30.04 1.90
CA ARG A 254 30.51 -29.83 2.95
C ARG A 254 31.61 -30.88 2.83
N ASN A 255 32.86 -30.43 2.77
CA ASN A 255 34.02 -31.30 2.63
C ASN A 255 33.91 -32.30 1.47
N GLY A 256 33.27 -31.93 0.36
CA GLY A 256 33.08 -32.76 -0.82
C GLY A 256 31.97 -33.80 -0.71
N THR A 257 31.18 -33.81 0.38
CA THR A 257 30.02 -34.69 0.57
C THR A 257 28.72 -33.90 0.62
N GLU A 258 27.68 -34.46 -0.01
CA GLU A 258 26.33 -33.88 0.06
C GLU A 258 25.71 -34.16 1.43
N GLU A 259 25.25 -33.11 2.08
CA GLU A 259 24.56 -33.18 3.37
C GLU A 259 23.22 -32.43 3.30
N THR A 260 22.14 -33.09 3.67
CA THR A 260 20.84 -32.43 3.78
C THR A 260 20.72 -31.79 5.16
N VAL A 261 20.70 -30.47 5.18
CA VAL A 261 20.59 -29.64 6.41
C VAL A 261 19.30 -28.88 6.47
N SER A 262 18.87 -28.49 7.67
CA SER A 262 17.79 -27.51 7.82
C SER A 262 18.22 -26.17 7.22
N ILE A 263 17.29 -25.45 6.59
CA ILE A 263 17.56 -24.13 5.97
C ILE A 263 18.24 -23.15 6.94
N GLU A 264 17.95 -23.28 8.23
CA GLU A 264 18.50 -22.44 9.30
C GLU A 264 20.00 -22.69 9.58
N GLN A 265 20.51 -23.82 9.12
CA GLN A 265 21.91 -24.21 9.27
C GLN A 265 22.78 -23.83 8.08
N VAL A 266 22.17 -23.30 7.02
CA VAL A 266 22.89 -22.79 5.85
C VAL A 266 23.53 -21.46 6.20
N LYS A 267 24.80 -21.28 5.88
CA LYS A 267 25.57 -20.07 6.12
C LYS A 267 25.94 -19.40 4.80
N LYS A 268 26.16 -18.09 4.86
CA LYS A 268 26.71 -17.36 3.72
C LYS A 268 28.07 -17.95 3.31
N GLY A 269 28.24 -18.22 2.02
CA GLY A 269 29.42 -18.91 1.44
C GLY A 269 29.29 -20.44 1.40
N ASP A 270 28.23 -21.05 1.98
CA ASP A 270 27.99 -22.50 1.80
C ASP A 270 27.61 -22.75 0.32
N VAL A 271 28.15 -23.83 -0.23
CA VAL A 271 27.81 -24.29 -1.58
C VAL A 271 26.63 -25.25 -1.48
N PHE A 272 25.54 -24.95 -2.20
CA PHE A 272 24.34 -25.78 -2.24
C PHE A 272 24.01 -26.26 -3.64
N LEU A 273 23.31 -27.38 -3.70
CA LEU A 273 22.94 -28.07 -4.94
C LEU A 273 21.42 -28.03 -5.11
N VAL A 274 20.97 -27.77 -6.35
CA VAL A 274 19.55 -27.75 -6.70
C VAL A 274 19.29 -28.59 -7.93
N ARG A 275 18.53 -29.66 -7.77
CA ARG A 275 18.17 -30.59 -8.83
C ARG A 275 16.92 -30.12 -9.57
N PRO A 276 16.67 -30.62 -10.80
CA PRO A 276 15.43 -30.34 -11.51
C PRO A 276 14.17 -30.65 -10.65
N GLY A 277 13.23 -29.73 -10.59
CA GLY A 277 11.99 -29.84 -9.78
C GLY A 277 12.16 -29.42 -8.32
N GLU A 278 13.36 -29.08 -7.85
CA GLU A 278 13.57 -28.60 -6.49
C GLU A 278 13.47 -27.07 -6.41
N ASN A 279 13.03 -26.58 -5.26
CA ASN A 279 13.04 -25.15 -4.98
C ASN A 279 14.44 -24.73 -4.48
N ILE A 280 14.89 -23.55 -4.93
CA ILE A 280 16.14 -22.94 -4.49
C ILE A 280 16.02 -22.58 -3.00
N PRO A 281 16.95 -23.05 -2.15
CA PRO A 281 16.78 -22.93 -0.70
C PRO A 281 17.07 -21.53 -0.15
N VAL A 282 18.12 -20.87 -0.66
CA VAL A 282 18.57 -19.52 -0.24
C VAL A 282 19.01 -18.72 -1.46
N ASP A 283 19.16 -17.41 -1.32
CA ASP A 283 19.70 -16.61 -2.42
C ASP A 283 21.17 -16.93 -2.65
N GLY A 284 21.57 -17.02 -3.92
CA GLY A 284 22.92 -17.44 -4.29
C GLY A 284 23.36 -16.98 -5.66
N ILE A 285 24.61 -17.32 -6.00
CA ILE A 285 25.20 -17.16 -7.33
C ILE A 285 25.49 -18.55 -7.89
N VAL A 286 25.16 -18.77 -9.16
CA VAL A 286 25.47 -20.02 -9.86
C VAL A 286 26.96 -20.13 -10.07
N LEU A 287 27.58 -21.18 -9.50
CA LEU A 287 29.00 -21.52 -9.71
C LEU A 287 29.19 -22.46 -10.89
N GLU A 288 28.21 -23.35 -11.13
CA GLU A 288 28.29 -24.38 -12.16
C GLU A 288 26.89 -24.83 -12.55
N GLY A 289 26.66 -25.03 -13.84
CA GLY A 289 25.39 -25.50 -14.38
C GLY A 289 24.63 -24.44 -15.18
N ASN A 290 23.65 -24.92 -15.94
CA ASN A 290 22.74 -24.08 -16.73
C ASN A 290 21.32 -24.64 -16.61
N SER A 291 20.36 -23.81 -16.29
CA SER A 291 18.98 -24.24 -16.13
C SER A 291 17.97 -23.11 -16.32
N ALA A 292 16.74 -23.46 -16.70
CA ALA A 292 15.60 -22.59 -16.65
C ALA A 292 14.99 -22.60 -15.23
N VAL A 293 14.91 -21.44 -14.60
CA VAL A 293 14.37 -21.24 -13.25
C VAL A 293 13.03 -20.50 -13.32
N ASN A 294 12.00 -21.09 -12.74
CA ASN A 294 10.69 -20.46 -12.63
C ASN A 294 10.67 -19.51 -11.42
N GLU A 295 10.68 -18.23 -11.70
CA GLU A 295 10.64 -17.14 -10.71
C GLU A 295 9.22 -16.59 -10.46
N ALA A 296 8.19 -17.19 -11.06
CA ALA A 296 6.80 -16.72 -11.00
C ALA A 296 6.27 -16.49 -9.57
N ALA A 297 6.80 -17.23 -8.61
CA ALA A 297 6.42 -17.10 -7.20
C ALA A 297 6.83 -15.77 -6.57
N LEU A 298 7.92 -15.15 -7.04
CA LEU A 298 8.46 -13.88 -6.55
C LEU A 298 8.16 -12.72 -7.49
N THR A 299 8.36 -12.94 -8.78
CA THR A 299 8.21 -11.90 -9.81
C THR A 299 6.81 -11.86 -10.42
N GLY A 300 6.06 -12.96 -10.38
CA GLY A 300 4.79 -13.14 -11.06
C GLY A 300 4.94 -13.34 -12.59
N GLU A 301 6.16 -13.57 -13.10
CA GLU A 301 6.39 -13.89 -14.52
C GLU A 301 6.26 -15.39 -14.75
N SER A 302 5.45 -15.76 -15.75
CA SER A 302 5.19 -17.17 -16.06
C SER A 302 6.28 -17.82 -16.91
N ILE A 303 7.13 -17.02 -17.58
CA ILE A 303 8.21 -17.50 -18.43
C ILE A 303 9.43 -17.76 -17.53
N PRO A 304 9.98 -18.98 -17.52
CA PRO A 304 11.18 -19.29 -16.77
C PRO A 304 12.39 -18.48 -17.27
N ALA A 305 13.22 -18.02 -16.35
CA ALA A 305 14.46 -17.33 -16.65
C ALA A 305 15.61 -18.32 -16.80
N ASP A 306 16.37 -18.22 -17.89
CA ASP A 306 17.58 -19.00 -18.07
C ASP A 306 18.68 -18.49 -17.14
N LYS A 307 19.29 -19.39 -16.37
CA LYS A 307 20.38 -19.11 -15.43
C LYS A 307 21.63 -19.89 -15.82
N LYS A 308 22.73 -19.19 -15.85
CA LYS A 308 24.07 -19.72 -16.18
C LYS A 308 25.08 -19.33 -15.10
N GLU A 309 26.27 -19.79 -15.19
CA GLU A 309 27.38 -19.44 -14.30
C GLU A 309 27.53 -17.91 -14.15
N GLY A 310 27.59 -17.44 -12.90
CA GLY A 310 27.65 -16.04 -12.52
C GLY A 310 26.27 -15.37 -12.30
N ASP A 311 25.17 -16.01 -12.68
CA ASP A 311 23.83 -15.43 -12.50
C ASP A 311 23.32 -15.60 -11.07
N LEU A 312 22.51 -14.61 -10.64
CA LEU A 312 21.86 -14.65 -9.34
C LEU A 312 20.62 -15.55 -9.37
N VAL A 313 20.43 -16.30 -8.28
CA VAL A 313 19.24 -17.12 -8.03
C VAL A 313 18.63 -16.74 -6.68
N SER A 314 17.30 -16.74 -6.61
CA SER A 314 16.53 -16.32 -5.44
C SER A 314 15.87 -17.50 -4.72
N ALA A 315 15.80 -17.42 -3.40
CA ALA A 315 15.12 -18.40 -2.56
C ALA A 315 13.64 -18.60 -2.98
N ALA A 316 13.15 -19.83 -2.88
CA ALA A 316 11.78 -20.24 -3.21
C ALA A 316 11.41 -20.21 -4.70
N THR A 317 12.33 -19.90 -5.61
CA THR A 317 12.15 -20.12 -7.05
C THR A 317 12.41 -21.59 -7.40
N MET A 318 11.81 -22.08 -8.48
CA MET A 318 11.85 -23.52 -8.83
C MET A 318 12.79 -23.77 -9.98
N ASN A 319 13.77 -24.61 -9.77
CA ASN A 319 14.65 -25.13 -10.84
C ASN A 319 13.90 -26.12 -11.72
N GLN A 320 13.82 -25.89 -13.03
CA GLN A 320 12.99 -26.71 -13.92
C GLN A 320 13.74 -27.80 -14.67
N SER A 321 14.93 -27.52 -15.21
CA SER A 321 15.53 -28.40 -16.22
C SER A 321 16.92 -28.90 -15.88
N GLY A 322 17.86 -28.05 -15.53
CA GLY A 322 19.26 -28.37 -15.33
C GLY A 322 19.63 -28.62 -13.87
N PHE A 323 20.85 -29.08 -13.64
CA PHE A 323 21.44 -29.11 -12.30
C PHE A 323 22.17 -27.79 -12.04
N LEU A 324 21.98 -27.23 -10.87
CA LEU A 324 22.64 -25.99 -10.45
C LEU A 324 23.45 -26.24 -9.18
N LYS A 325 24.68 -25.74 -9.19
CA LYS A 325 25.55 -25.65 -8.02
C LYS A 325 25.74 -24.16 -7.73
N CYS A 326 25.32 -23.72 -6.56
CA CYS A 326 25.26 -22.30 -6.21
C CYS A 326 26.00 -22.05 -4.89
N GLU A 327 26.55 -20.84 -4.74
CA GLU A 327 27.08 -20.33 -3.48
C GLU A 327 26.06 -19.42 -2.82
N ALA A 328 25.81 -19.63 -1.52
CA ALA A 328 24.86 -18.86 -0.74
C ALA A 328 25.35 -17.42 -0.49
N THR A 329 24.63 -16.42 -0.97
CA THR A 329 24.95 -15.00 -0.81
C THR A 329 24.17 -14.35 0.31
N ARG A 330 22.86 -14.71 0.46
CA ARG A 330 21.97 -14.26 1.52
C ARG A 330 21.24 -15.44 2.14
N VAL A 331 21.15 -15.47 3.48
CA VAL A 331 20.58 -16.59 4.25
C VAL A 331 19.63 -16.08 5.34
N GLY A 332 18.70 -16.92 5.76
CA GLY A 332 17.80 -16.62 6.88
C GLY A 332 16.86 -15.43 6.61
N GLU A 333 16.94 -14.41 7.46
CA GLU A 333 16.10 -13.21 7.37
C GLU A 333 16.53 -12.28 6.23
N ASP A 334 17.76 -12.39 5.75
CA ASP A 334 18.31 -11.55 4.68
C ASP A 334 17.93 -12.04 3.27
N THR A 335 17.31 -13.22 3.13
CA THR A 335 16.86 -13.71 1.81
C THR A 335 15.79 -12.82 1.22
N THR A 336 15.78 -12.67 -0.11
CA THR A 336 14.78 -11.90 -0.87
C THR A 336 13.35 -12.27 -0.48
N LEU A 337 13.05 -13.57 -0.35
CA LEU A 337 11.73 -14.02 0.11
C LEU A 337 11.41 -13.53 1.53
N SER A 338 12.36 -13.61 2.47
CA SER A 338 12.14 -13.14 3.85
C SER A 338 11.91 -11.64 3.91
N GLN A 339 12.63 -10.85 3.12
CA GLN A 339 12.41 -9.40 3.00
C GLN A 339 11.03 -9.08 2.42
N ILE A 340 10.56 -9.81 1.40
CA ILE A 340 9.22 -9.66 0.83
C ILE A 340 8.16 -9.96 1.91
N ILE A 341 8.29 -11.07 2.63
CA ILE A 341 7.37 -11.44 3.72
C ILE A 341 7.35 -10.35 4.79
N GLN A 342 8.51 -9.82 5.16
CA GLN A 342 8.62 -8.75 6.15
C GLN A 342 7.95 -7.46 5.66
N MET A 343 8.19 -7.02 4.42
CA MET A 343 7.54 -5.84 3.85
C MET A 343 6.01 -5.97 3.83
N VAL A 344 5.48 -7.12 3.42
CA VAL A 344 4.02 -7.36 3.42
C VAL A 344 3.46 -7.38 4.84
N SER A 345 4.20 -7.94 5.81
CA SER A 345 3.83 -7.95 7.23
C SER A 345 3.82 -6.55 7.82
N ASP A 346 4.83 -5.73 7.52
CA ASP A 346 4.95 -4.34 7.99
C ASP A 346 3.85 -3.46 7.40
N ALA A 347 3.55 -3.63 6.11
CA ALA A 347 2.42 -2.96 5.48
C ALA A 347 1.08 -3.30 6.14
N ALA A 348 0.89 -4.56 6.56
CA ALA A 348 -0.31 -4.99 7.28
C ALA A 348 -0.38 -4.45 8.73
N ALA A 349 0.77 -4.15 9.34
CA ALA A 349 0.86 -3.60 10.70
C ALA A 349 0.66 -2.08 10.74
N THR A 350 0.89 -1.37 9.62
CA THR A 350 0.73 0.09 9.54
C THR A 350 -0.72 0.49 9.24
N LYS A 351 -1.09 1.73 9.57
CA LYS A 351 -2.42 2.29 9.28
C LYS A 351 -2.33 3.42 8.28
N ALA A 352 -3.12 3.31 7.23
CA ALA A 352 -3.35 4.39 6.28
C ALA A 352 -4.03 5.61 6.93
N PRO A 353 -3.80 6.85 6.46
CA PRO A 353 -4.45 8.05 6.95
C PRO A 353 -5.99 7.95 6.99
N ILE A 354 -6.60 7.37 5.96
CA ILE A 354 -8.05 7.16 5.90
C ILE A 354 -8.56 6.24 7.02
N ALA A 355 -7.76 5.25 7.43
CA ALA A 355 -8.11 4.37 8.55
C ALA A 355 -8.11 5.13 9.88
N LYS A 356 -7.12 6.02 10.08
CA LYS A 356 -7.06 6.86 11.29
C LYS A 356 -8.29 7.77 11.43
N VAL A 357 -8.78 8.31 10.31
CA VAL A 357 -10.03 9.12 10.28
C VAL A 357 -11.23 8.25 10.65
N ALA A 358 -11.36 7.05 10.06
CA ALA A 358 -12.44 6.12 10.37
C ALA A 358 -12.45 5.70 11.85
N ASP A 359 -11.29 5.43 12.44
CA ASP A 359 -11.15 5.09 13.85
C ASP A 359 -11.56 6.24 14.77
N LYS A 360 -11.20 7.49 14.44
CA LYS A 360 -11.60 8.69 15.18
C LYS A 360 -13.10 8.87 15.15
N VAL A 361 -13.72 8.69 14.01
CA VAL A 361 -15.20 8.74 13.86
C VAL A 361 -15.85 7.65 14.70
N SER A 362 -15.36 6.40 14.65
CA SER A 362 -15.88 5.29 15.45
C SER A 362 -15.81 5.56 16.95
N GLY A 363 -14.76 6.22 17.44
CA GLY A 363 -14.59 6.55 18.86
C GLY A 363 -15.64 7.55 19.38
N VAL A 364 -16.12 8.45 18.55
CA VAL A 364 -17.16 9.44 18.88
C VAL A 364 -18.55 8.85 18.64
N PHE A 365 -18.71 7.97 17.71
CA PHE A 365 -19.99 7.41 17.27
C PHE A 365 -20.70 6.62 18.38
N VAL A 366 -19.99 5.75 19.11
CA VAL A 366 -20.59 4.90 20.16
C VAL A 366 -21.22 5.72 21.29
N PRO A 367 -20.56 6.73 21.90
CA PRO A 367 -21.19 7.62 22.88
C PRO A 367 -22.42 8.35 22.33
N ILE A 368 -22.38 8.84 21.09
CA ILE A 368 -23.51 9.51 20.45
C ILE A 368 -24.69 8.57 20.33
N VAL A 369 -24.49 7.35 19.88
CA VAL A 369 -25.55 6.34 19.77
C VAL A 369 -26.18 6.02 21.12
N MET A 370 -25.38 5.89 22.17
CA MET A 370 -25.90 5.68 23.54
C MET A 370 -26.79 6.84 23.99
N ALA A 371 -26.39 8.07 23.69
CA ALA A 371 -27.20 9.26 23.99
C ALA A 371 -28.52 9.27 23.18
N VAL A 372 -28.45 8.96 21.87
CA VAL A 372 -29.65 8.85 21.01
C VAL A 372 -30.59 7.76 21.51
N ALA A 373 -30.07 6.60 21.91
CA ALA A 373 -30.90 5.54 22.48
C ALA A 373 -31.58 5.96 23.77
N ALA A 374 -30.89 6.65 24.70
CA ALA A 374 -31.44 7.16 25.93
C ALA A 374 -32.51 8.24 25.64
N ILE A 375 -32.26 9.19 24.75
CA ILE A 375 -33.21 10.19 24.30
C ILE A 375 -34.46 9.52 23.69
N THR A 376 -34.27 8.49 22.85
CA THR A 376 -35.38 7.74 22.25
C THR A 376 -36.30 7.14 23.32
N VAL A 377 -35.72 6.52 24.35
CA VAL A 377 -36.50 5.96 25.47
C VAL A 377 -37.31 7.06 26.17
N VAL A 378 -36.66 8.17 26.54
CA VAL A 378 -37.29 9.30 27.23
C VAL A 378 -38.42 9.90 26.39
N VAL A 379 -38.21 10.15 25.10
CA VAL A 379 -39.21 10.74 24.19
C VAL A 379 -40.44 9.83 24.09
N TRP A 380 -40.30 8.51 23.98
CA TRP A 380 -41.44 7.61 23.91
C TRP A 380 -42.21 7.48 25.23
N LEU A 381 -41.52 7.54 26.37
CA LEU A 381 -42.17 7.60 27.68
C LEU A 381 -42.96 8.89 27.83
N LEU A 382 -42.41 10.03 27.45
CA LEU A 382 -43.11 11.34 27.45
C LEU A 382 -44.32 11.37 26.48
N ALA A 383 -44.20 10.60 25.37
CA ALA A 383 -45.31 10.43 24.41
C ALA A 383 -46.41 9.46 24.92
N GLY A 384 -46.33 8.95 26.17
CA GLY A 384 -47.33 8.10 26.78
C GLY A 384 -47.29 6.63 26.33
N GLN A 385 -46.23 6.19 25.71
CA GLN A 385 -46.09 4.76 25.33
C GLN A 385 -45.64 3.92 26.53
N SER A 386 -45.88 2.58 26.45
CA SER A 386 -45.44 1.65 27.50
C SER A 386 -43.91 1.63 27.65
N VAL A 387 -43.43 1.30 28.87
CA VAL A 387 -42.01 1.16 29.15
C VAL A 387 -41.39 0.11 28.24
N GLY A 388 -42.09 -0.98 27.96
CA GLY A 388 -41.65 -2.04 27.06
C GLY A 388 -41.43 -1.56 25.62
N PHE A 389 -42.38 -0.74 25.11
CA PHE A 389 -42.27 -0.14 23.79
C PHE A 389 -41.06 0.82 23.70
N ALA A 390 -40.95 1.74 24.69
CA ALA A 390 -39.85 2.70 24.73
C ALA A 390 -38.48 2.03 24.80
N LEU A 391 -38.31 1.05 25.68
CA LEU A 391 -37.09 0.25 25.79
C LEU A 391 -36.78 -0.50 24.50
N ALA A 392 -37.77 -1.13 23.86
CA ALA A 392 -37.55 -1.84 22.58
C ALA A 392 -37.00 -0.92 21.49
N ARG A 393 -37.45 0.37 21.43
CA ARG A 393 -36.91 1.37 20.48
C ARG A 393 -35.47 1.72 20.83
N GLY A 394 -35.17 2.01 22.10
CA GLY A 394 -33.82 2.30 22.57
C GLY A 394 -32.86 1.14 22.30
N ILE A 395 -33.27 -0.10 22.58
CA ILE A 395 -32.50 -1.30 22.31
C ILE A 395 -32.26 -1.48 20.80
N ALA A 396 -33.29 -1.28 19.97
CA ALA A 396 -33.16 -1.35 18.52
C ALA A 396 -32.13 -0.33 17.99
N VAL A 397 -32.10 0.90 18.54
CA VAL A 397 -31.08 1.92 18.22
C VAL A 397 -29.71 1.43 18.62
N LEU A 398 -29.50 0.92 19.83
CA LEU A 398 -28.20 0.41 20.28
C LEU A 398 -27.66 -0.71 19.37
N VAL A 399 -28.53 -1.63 19.00
CA VAL A 399 -28.14 -2.84 18.24
C VAL A 399 -27.82 -2.51 16.79
N ILE A 400 -28.68 -1.74 16.09
CA ILE A 400 -28.46 -1.41 14.67
C ILE A 400 -27.24 -0.53 14.44
N SER A 401 -26.90 0.27 15.43
CA SER A 401 -25.84 1.29 15.31
C SER A 401 -24.41 0.75 15.55
N CYS A 402 -24.21 -0.56 15.52
CA CYS A 402 -22.85 -1.09 15.70
C CYS A 402 -21.92 -0.68 14.54
N PRO A 403 -20.77 -0.04 14.80
CA PRO A 403 -19.82 0.37 13.77
C PRO A 403 -18.88 -0.77 13.33
N CYS A 404 -19.32 -2.02 13.36
CA CYS A 404 -18.50 -3.20 13.04
C CYS A 404 -17.90 -3.15 11.64
N ALA A 405 -18.75 -2.83 10.66
CA ALA A 405 -18.35 -2.73 9.26
C ALA A 405 -17.32 -1.61 9.01
N LEU A 406 -17.44 -0.49 9.76
CA LEU A 406 -16.54 0.66 9.65
C LEU A 406 -15.09 0.30 10.05
N GLY A 407 -14.92 -0.46 11.14
CA GLY A 407 -13.61 -0.90 11.62
C GLY A 407 -12.89 -1.87 10.68
N LEU A 408 -13.63 -2.55 9.78
CA LEU A 408 -13.11 -3.52 8.82
C LEU A 408 -12.92 -2.94 7.42
N ALA A 409 -13.63 -1.88 7.09
CA ALA A 409 -13.72 -1.29 5.76
C ALA A 409 -12.34 -1.01 5.13
N THR A 410 -11.43 -0.44 5.90
CA THR A 410 -10.10 -0.05 5.43
C THR A 410 -9.06 -1.18 5.56
N PRO A 411 -8.87 -1.84 6.74
CA PRO A 411 -7.80 -2.80 6.89
C PRO A 411 -7.92 -4.01 5.95
N VAL A 412 -9.14 -4.50 5.73
CA VAL A 412 -9.36 -5.66 4.84
C VAL A 412 -9.03 -5.32 3.39
N ALA A 413 -9.46 -4.15 2.90
CA ALA A 413 -9.18 -3.71 1.54
C ALA A 413 -7.67 -3.48 1.30
N ILE A 414 -6.97 -2.87 2.27
CA ILE A 414 -5.52 -2.66 2.20
C ILE A 414 -4.78 -4.00 2.16
N MET A 415 -5.16 -4.96 3.03
CA MET A 415 -4.49 -6.26 3.06
C MET A 415 -4.71 -7.05 1.77
N VAL A 416 -5.92 -7.03 1.20
CA VAL A 416 -6.19 -7.65 -0.10
C VAL A 416 -5.41 -6.94 -1.20
N GLY A 417 -5.36 -5.60 -1.19
CA GLY A 417 -4.58 -4.79 -2.14
C GLY A 417 -3.09 -5.11 -2.07
N ASN A 418 -2.49 -5.12 -0.87
CA ASN A 418 -1.08 -5.49 -0.68
C ASN A 418 -0.79 -6.93 -1.11
N GLY A 419 -1.68 -7.87 -0.73
CA GLY A 419 -1.53 -9.26 -1.14
C GLY A 419 -1.61 -9.45 -2.65
N MET A 420 -2.41 -8.64 -3.32
CA MET A 420 -2.52 -8.62 -4.77
C MET A 420 -1.27 -8.01 -5.42
N GLY A 421 -0.78 -6.90 -4.88
CA GLY A 421 0.48 -6.28 -5.29
C GLY A 421 1.64 -7.25 -5.19
N ALA A 422 1.81 -7.89 -4.04
CA ALA A 422 2.88 -8.87 -3.80
C ALA A 422 2.87 -10.03 -4.80
N LYS A 423 1.70 -10.55 -5.18
CA LYS A 423 1.56 -11.60 -6.21
C LYS A 423 2.04 -11.16 -7.59
N HIS A 424 2.05 -9.87 -7.87
CA HIS A 424 2.47 -9.30 -9.14
C HIS A 424 3.85 -8.64 -9.07
N GLY A 425 4.57 -8.82 -7.96
CA GLY A 425 5.88 -8.23 -7.75
C GLY A 425 5.84 -6.73 -7.40
N ILE A 426 4.72 -6.20 -6.96
CA ILE A 426 4.55 -4.81 -6.50
C ILE A 426 4.42 -4.82 -4.97
N LEU A 427 5.43 -4.32 -4.27
CA LEU A 427 5.50 -4.37 -2.81
C LEU A 427 5.37 -2.96 -2.23
N PHE A 428 4.32 -2.72 -1.45
CA PHE A 428 4.14 -1.49 -0.68
C PHE A 428 4.70 -1.70 0.73
N LYS A 429 5.63 -0.87 1.17
CA LYS A 429 6.22 -1.00 2.51
C LYS A 429 5.26 -0.66 3.64
N THR A 430 4.31 0.22 3.38
CA THR A 430 3.32 0.65 4.38
C THR A 430 1.94 0.81 3.77
N ALA A 431 0.91 0.80 4.61
CA ALA A 431 -0.45 1.14 4.19
C ALA A 431 -0.56 2.61 3.72
N VAL A 432 0.32 3.48 4.22
CA VAL A 432 0.43 4.88 3.77
C VAL A 432 0.94 4.93 2.34
N SER A 433 1.99 4.17 2.03
CA SER A 433 2.56 4.09 0.67
C SER A 433 1.50 3.62 -0.34
N LEU A 434 0.70 2.61 0.01
CA LEU A 434 -0.41 2.16 -0.84
C LEU A 434 -1.47 3.26 -1.02
N GLU A 435 -1.82 4.03 0.02
CA GLU A 435 -2.80 5.12 -0.10
C GLU A 435 -2.26 6.28 -0.94
N GLU A 436 -1.04 6.74 -0.68
CA GLU A 436 -0.46 7.91 -1.35
C GLU A 436 -0.13 7.63 -2.83
N THR A 437 0.30 6.42 -3.18
CA THR A 437 0.54 6.02 -4.58
C THR A 437 -0.64 6.32 -5.49
N GLY A 438 -1.87 6.08 -5.03
CA GLY A 438 -3.08 6.36 -5.83
C GLY A 438 -3.40 7.84 -6.03
N LYS A 439 -2.80 8.70 -5.20
CA LYS A 439 -2.97 10.16 -5.24
C LYS A 439 -1.95 10.86 -6.13
N THR A 440 -0.98 10.12 -6.69
CA THR A 440 0.06 10.64 -7.57
C THR A 440 -0.53 11.44 -8.73
N GLU A 441 0.04 12.63 -8.97
CA GLU A 441 -0.33 13.57 -10.03
C GLU A 441 0.83 13.79 -11.02
N ILE A 442 2.08 13.65 -10.55
CA ILE A 442 3.30 13.78 -11.32
C ILE A 442 4.14 12.53 -11.09
N VAL A 443 4.64 11.92 -12.17
CA VAL A 443 5.62 10.83 -12.11
C VAL A 443 6.93 11.33 -12.68
N ALA A 444 7.96 11.40 -11.85
CA ALA A 444 9.32 11.72 -12.24
C ALA A 444 10.07 10.39 -12.45
N LEU A 445 10.56 10.16 -13.65
CA LEU A 445 11.27 8.96 -14.06
C LEU A 445 12.76 9.28 -14.21
N ASP A 446 13.63 8.52 -13.58
CA ASP A 446 15.02 8.53 -13.99
C ASP A 446 15.15 7.95 -15.41
N LYS A 447 16.19 8.35 -16.13
CA LYS A 447 16.43 7.80 -17.48
C LYS A 447 17.02 6.40 -17.38
N THR A 448 18.21 6.30 -16.77
CA THR A 448 19.08 5.12 -16.83
C THR A 448 18.53 4.00 -15.94
N GLY A 449 18.40 2.76 -16.49
CA GLY A 449 17.86 1.62 -15.74
C GLY A 449 16.34 1.67 -15.51
N THR A 450 15.72 2.84 -15.66
CA THR A 450 14.27 3.05 -15.47
C THR A 450 13.53 3.13 -16.79
N ILE A 451 13.73 4.18 -17.61
CA ILE A 451 13.16 4.28 -18.97
C ILE A 451 13.97 3.41 -19.93
N THR A 452 15.29 3.38 -19.74
CA THR A 452 16.23 2.60 -20.56
C THR A 452 16.67 1.34 -19.82
N SER A 453 17.33 0.43 -20.55
CA SER A 453 17.82 -0.84 -19.98
C SER A 453 18.94 -0.65 -18.94
N GLY A 454 19.63 0.49 -18.97
CA GLY A 454 20.82 0.78 -18.15
C GLY A 454 22.06 0.03 -18.64
N LYS A 455 21.95 -0.71 -19.73
CA LYS A 455 23.05 -1.42 -20.38
C LYS A 455 23.21 -0.85 -21.78
N PRO A 456 24.36 -0.20 -22.08
CA PRO A 456 24.65 0.23 -23.45
C PRO A 456 24.70 -0.96 -24.41
N GLU A 457 24.10 -0.79 -25.60
CA GLU A 457 24.12 -1.77 -26.68
C GLU A 457 24.58 -1.14 -27.96
N VAL A 458 25.18 -1.93 -28.86
CA VAL A 458 25.54 -1.51 -30.21
C VAL A 458 24.25 -1.41 -31.03
N THR A 459 23.89 -0.20 -31.45
CA THR A 459 22.67 0.05 -32.22
C THR A 459 22.91 0.12 -33.71
N ASP A 460 24.04 0.64 -34.15
CA ASP A 460 24.36 0.80 -35.58
C ASP A 460 25.83 0.54 -35.85
N LEU A 461 26.10 -0.07 -36.99
CA LEU A 461 27.42 -0.27 -37.56
C LEU A 461 27.51 0.48 -38.89
N LEU A 462 28.47 1.38 -39.03
CA LEU A 462 28.69 2.17 -40.25
C LEU A 462 30.14 1.93 -40.73
N PRO A 463 30.39 0.87 -41.52
CA PRO A 463 31.70 0.62 -42.06
C PRO A 463 32.11 1.70 -43.08
N ALA A 464 33.42 1.97 -43.17
CA ALA A 464 33.99 2.81 -44.22
C ALA A 464 34.09 2.06 -45.56
N ASP A 465 34.30 2.78 -46.63
CA ASP A 465 34.37 2.20 -47.96
C ASP A 465 35.44 1.10 -48.04
N GLY A 466 35.02 -0.11 -48.46
CA GLY A 466 35.89 -1.28 -48.57
C GLY A 466 36.08 -2.08 -47.26
N VAL A 467 35.44 -1.72 -46.18
CA VAL A 467 35.42 -2.45 -44.89
C VAL A 467 34.05 -3.11 -44.73
N THR A 468 34.02 -4.33 -44.25
CA THR A 468 32.75 -5.00 -43.90
C THR A 468 32.39 -4.75 -42.44
N GLU A 469 31.09 -4.87 -42.12
CA GLU A 469 30.60 -4.75 -40.71
C GLU A 469 31.35 -5.73 -39.79
N LYS A 470 31.59 -6.94 -40.27
CA LYS A 470 32.32 -7.97 -39.54
C LYS A 470 33.77 -7.54 -39.24
N GLU A 471 34.45 -6.95 -40.23
CA GLU A 471 35.83 -6.46 -40.05
C GLU A 471 35.88 -5.24 -39.11
N LEU A 472 34.92 -4.32 -39.23
CA LEU A 472 34.80 -3.20 -38.30
C LEU A 472 34.61 -3.69 -36.86
N LEU A 473 33.73 -4.69 -36.68
CA LEU A 473 33.45 -5.24 -35.35
C LEU A 473 34.64 -6.01 -34.78
N GLN A 474 35.42 -6.70 -35.63
CA GLN A 474 36.69 -7.36 -35.23
C GLN A 474 37.76 -6.35 -34.78
N ILE A 475 37.92 -5.25 -35.50
CA ILE A 475 38.84 -4.17 -35.12
C ILE A 475 38.45 -3.56 -33.79
N ALA A 476 37.16 -3.25 -33.62
CA ALA A 476 36.63 -2.71 -32.39
C ALA A 476 36.78 -3.70 -31.23
N TYR A 477 36.40 -4.96 -31.40
CA TYR A 477 36.60 -6.02 -30.41
C TYR A 477 38.05 -6.15 -29.95
N ALA A 478 39.00 -6.14 -30.91
CA ALA A 478 40.43 -6.24 -30.61
C ALA A 478 40.89 -5.13 -29.66
N LEU A 479 40.43 -3.92 -29.82
CA LEU A 479 40.77 -2.78 -28.94
C LEU A 479 39.99 -2.83 -27.62
N GLU A 480 38.67 -3.05 -27.67
CA GLU A 480 37.78 -2.86 -26.52
C GLU A 480 37.77 -4.02 -25.51
N GLN A 481 38.27 -5.22 -25.90
CA GLN A 481 38.36 -6.40 -25.01
C GLN A 481 39.18 -6.16 -23.73
N LYS A 482 40.07 -5.17 -23.72
CA LYS A 482 40.89 -4.77 -22.57
C LYS A 482 40.44 -3.50 -21.88
N SER A 483 39.37 -2.92 -22.34
CA SER A 483 38.81 -1.72 -21.80
C SER A 483 37.73 -2.05 -20.74
N GLU A 484 37.76 -1.38 -19.60
CA GLU A 484 36.74 -1.49 -18.55
C GLU A 484 35.56 -0.53 -18.76
N HIS A 485 35.56 0.20 -19.87
CA HIS A 485 34.54 1.20 -20.14
C HIS A 485 33.18 0.54 -20.46
N PRO A 486 32.03 1.04 -19.95
CA PRO A 486 30.73 0.43 -20.24
C PRO A 486 30.40 0.31 -21.74
N LEU A 487 30.82 1.28 -22.56
CA LEU A 487 30.64 1.21 -24.02
C LEU A 487 31.49 0.09 -24.67
N ALA A 488 32.66 -0.23 -24.10
CA ALA A 488 33.47 -1.35 -24.53
C ALA A 488 32.75 -2.71 -24.34
N HIS A 489 32.11 -2.88 -23.19
CA HIS A 489 31.33 -4.08 -22.93
C HIS A 489 30.24 -4.33 -23.96
N ALA A 490 29.57 -3.28 -24.42
CA ALA A 490 28.54 -3.37 -25.47
C ALA A 490 29.13 -3.91 -26.80
N ILE A 491 30.29 -3.40 -27.17
CA ILE A 491 30.99 -3.83 -28.42
C ILE A 491 31.47 -5.26 -28.29
N VAL A 492 32.06 -5.61 -27.14
CA VAL A 492 32.57 -6.97 -26.87
C VAL A 492 31.43 -7.98 -26.88
N GLN A 493 30.31 -7.65 -26.25
CA GLN A 493 29.11 -8.51 -26.23
C GLN A 493 28.55 -8.71 -27.64
N ARG A 494 28.41 -7.67 -28.42
CA ARG A 494 27.92 -7.74 -29.81
C ARG A 494 28.80 -8.59 -30.67
N ALA A 495 30.14 -8.48 -30.54
CA ALA A 495 31.10 -9.30 -31.28
C ALA A 495 31.03 -10.79 -30.94
N GLN A 496 30.76 -11.09 -29.65
CA GLN A 496 30.58 -12.47 -29.17
C GLN A 496 29.30 -13.10 -29.70
N GLU A 497 28.19 -12.34 -29.72
CA GLU A 497 26.90 -12.80 -30.25
C GLU A 497 26.94 -13.11 -31.73
N GLU A 498 27.71 -12.34 -32.54
CA GLU A 498 27.89 -12.61 -33.97
C GLU A 498 28.92 -13.70 -34.29
N GLY A 499 29.52 -14.32 -33.25
CA GLY A 499 30.51 -15.36 -33.43
C GLY A 499 31.78 -14.89 -34.16
N THR A 500 32.11 -13.60 -34.07
CA THR A 500 33.23 -12.93 -34.70
C THR A 500 34.55 -13.10 -33.91
N VAL A 501 34.51 -13.88 -32.83
CA VAL A 501 35.55 -13.96 -31.81
C VAL A 501 36.60 -14.99 -32.23
N GLU A 502 37.63 -14.59 -32.99
CA GLU A 502 38.92 -15.24 -32.92
C GLU A 502 39.74 -14.70 -31.75
N MET A 503 40.55 -15.52 -31.07
CA MET A 503 41.40 -15.05 -29.98
C MET A 503 42.40 -14.02 -30.53
N VAL A 504 42.07 -12.73 -30.41
CA VAL A 504 42.88 -11.61 -30.87
C VAL A 504 43.71 -11.10 -29.70
N SER A 505 45.04 -11.14 -29.82
CA SER A 505 45.96 -10.56 -28.84
C SER A 505 46.48 -9.21 -29.34
N VAL A 506 46.01 -8.10 -28.76
CA VAL A 506 46.53 -6.75 -29.02
C VAL A 506 47.74 -6.50 -28.11
N LYS A 507 48.86 -6.05 -28.72
CA LYS A 507 50.07 -5.60 -28.05
C LYS A 507 50.05 -4.05 -27.91
N GLU A 508 50.86 -3.51 -26.99
CA GLU A 508 51.02 -2.06 -26.79
C GLU A 508 49.71 -1.35 -26.62
N PHE A 509 48.74 -1.97 -25.88
CA PHE A 509 47.47 -1.37 -25.59
C PHE A 509 47.64 -0.14 -24.69
N GLN A 510 47.08 1.00 -25.10
CA GLN A 510 47.11 2.21 -24.34
C GLN A 510 45.72 2.87 -24.34
N ALA A 511 45.19 3.18 -23.15
CA ALA A 511 44.00 4.00 -22.99
C ALA A 511 44.43 5.48 -22.85
N VAL A 512 43.83 6.35 -23.66
CA VAL A 512 43.95 7.80 -23.58
C VAL A 512 42.72 8.38 -22.93
N PRO A 513 42.77 8.76 -21.66
CA PRO A 513 41.57 9.18 -20.90
C PRO A 513 40.79 10.30 -21.58
N GLY A 514 39.49 10.09 -21.75
CA GLY A 514 38.55 11.04 -22.38
C GLY A 514 38.63 11.12 -23.91
N ASN A 515 39.55 10.42 -24.57
CA ASN A 515 39.77 10.50 -26.00
C ASN A 515 39.52 9.14 -26.71
N GLY A 516 40.23 8.08 -26.30
CA GLY A 516 40.15 6.81 -27.01
C GLY A 516 41.19 5.78 -26.58
N LEU A 517 41.39 4.81 -27.44
CA LEU A 517 42.27 3.62 -27.24
C LEU A 517 43.18 3.48 -28.45
N THR A 518 44.41 3.03 -28.18
CA THR A 518 45.35 2.61 -29.25
C THR A 518 45.92 1.21 -28.94
N GLY A 519 46.35 0.50 -29.98
CA GLY A 519 47.00 -0.79 -29.80
C GLY A 519 47.55 -1.33 -31.14
N ILE A 520 48.35 -2.39 -31.07
CA ILE A 520 48.91 -3.06 -32.25
C ILE A 520 48.33 -4.50 -32.31
N TRP A 521 47.65 -4.80 -33.42
CA TRP A 521 47.12 -6.12 -33.74
C TRP A 521 47.89 -6.69 -34.95
N GLU A 522 48.60 -7.82 -34.77
CA GLU A 522 49.41 -8.49 -35.81
C GLU A 522 50.40 -7.55 -36.51
N GLY A 523 50.95 -6.56 -35.80
CA GLY A 523 51.86 -5.56 -36.36
C GLY A 523 51.17 -4.34 -36.99
N VAL A 524 49.85 -4.30 -36.98
CA VAL A 524 49.04 -3.23 -37.55
C VAL A 524 48.55 -2.30 -36.43
N PRO A 525 48.82 -0.96 -36.54
CA PRO A 525 48.32 -0.01 -35.56
C PRO A 525 46.80 0.16 -35.70
N LEU A 526 46.10 0.09 -34.54
CA LEU A 526 44.66 0.33 -34.39
C LEU A 526 44.44 1.54 -33.48
N ALA A 527 43.39 2.31 -33.77
CA ALA A 527 42.93 3.36 -32.89
C ALA A 527 41.38 3.31 -32.84
N GLY A 528 40.84 3.61 -31.66
CA GLY A 528 39.39 3.72 -31.45
C GLY A 528 39.06 4.85 -30.49
N GLY A 529 37.99 5.63 -30.68
CA GLY A 529 37.61 6.71 -29.77
C GLY A 529 36.70 7.76 -30.37
N ASN A 530 36.71 8.96 -29.79
CA ASN A 530 35.88 10.05 -30.25
C ASN A 530 36.40 10.66 -31.58
N LEU A 531 35.55 11.46 -32.25
CA LEU A 531 35.87 12.07 -33.53
C LEU A 531 37.17 12.91 -33.49
N ASN A 532 37.41 13.65 -32.42
CA ASN A 532 38.59 14.51 -32.35
C ASN A 532 39.89 13.70 -32.28
N PHE A 533 39.88 12.65 -31.49
CA PHE A 533 41.01 11.74 -31.35
C PHE A 533 41.32 10.99 -32.67
N ILE A 534 40.28 10.50 -33.38
CA ILE A 534 40.49 9.77 -34.62
C ILE A 534 40.93 10.70 -35.78
N ARG A 535 40.55 11.96 -35.81
CA ARG A 535 41.05 12.94 -36.80
C ARG A 535 42.56 13.17 -36.75
N GLU A 536 43.17 12.94 -35.61
CA GLU A 536 44.62 12.99 -35.49
C GLU A 536 45.31 11.73 -36.04
N GLN A 537 44.56 10.63 -36.22
CA GLN A 537 45.07 9.30 -36.60
C GLN A 537 44.67 8.90 -38.03
N ALA A 538 43.52 9.40 -38.52
CA ALA A 538 42.97 9.01 -39.81
C ALA A 538 42.11 10.14 -40.41
N ASP A 539 42.00 10.18 -41.74
CA ASP A 539 41.11 11.06 -42.44
C ASP A 539 39.65 10.58 -42.37
N VAL A 540 38.73 11.45 -41.90
CA VAL A 540 37.31 11.09 -41.71
C VAL A 540 36.46 11.70 -42.81
N PRO A 541 35.88 10.90 -43.71
CA PRO A 541 35.01 11.37 -44.80
C PRO A 541 33.84 12.20 -44.27
N VAL A 542 33.50 13.26 -45.01
CA VAL A 542 32.42 14.19 -44.61
C VAL A 542 31.07 13.47 -44.47
N GLN A 543 30.79 12.48 -45.31
CA GLN A 543 29.56 11.71 -45.23
C GLN A 543 29.47 10.90 -43.93
N ILE A 544 30.53 10.20 -43.56
CA ILE A 544 30.56 9.42 -42.30
C ILE A 544 30.42 10.33 -41.11
N LYS A 545 31.06 11.51 -41.12
CA LYS A 545 30.90 12.52 -40.09
C LYS A 545 29.45 12.98 -39.96
N GLN A 546 28.77 13.30 -41.06
CA GLN A 546 27.36 13.74 -41.05
C GLN A 546 26.44 12.64 -40.49
N THR A 547 26.68 11.37 -40.85
CA THR A 547 25.89 10.24 -40.30
C THR A 547 26.17 10.06 -38.82
N ALA A 548 27.42 10.15 -38.38
CA ALA A 548 27.76 10.08 -36.95
C ALA A 548 27.15 11.25 -36.14
N GLU A 549 27.08 12.46 -36.72
CA GLU A 549 26.36 13.59 -36.13
C GLU A 549 24.86 13.33 -36.03
N ALA A 550 24.25 12.69 -37.03
CA ALA A 550 22.87 12.27 -36.96
C ALA A 550 22.63 11.22 -35.86
N PHE A 551 23.52 10.25 -35.69
CA PHE A 551 23.47 9.30 -34.58
C PHE A 551 23.54 10.04 -33.23
N ALA A 552 24.42 11.04 -33.11
CA ALA A 552 24.50 11.84 -31.88
C ALA A 552 23.20 12.67 -31.65
N GLU A 553 22.52 13.10 -32.73
CA GLU A 553 21.20 13.77 -32.65
C GLU A 553 20.10 12.82 -32.19
N GLU A 554 20.22 11.54 -32.46
CA GLU A 554 19.31 10.49 -31.96
C GLU A 554 19.63 10.06 -30.52
N GLY A 555 20.64 10.63 -29.89
CA GLY A 555 21.03 10.30 -28.51
C GLY A 555 22.00 9.15 -28.39
N LYS A 556 22.57 8.67 -29.52
CA LYS A 556 23.57 7.61 -29.57
C LYS A 556 24.98 8.17 -29.42
N THR A 557 25.92 7.37 -28.97
CA THR A 557 27.36 7.72 -28.86
C THR A 557 28.13 7.10 -30.01
N PRO A 558 28.54 7.87 -31.01
CA PRO A 558 29.34 7.35 -32.11
C PRO A 558 30.81 7.19 -31.67
N LEU A 559 31.34 6.00 -31.82
CA LEU A 559 32.75 5.63 -31.63
C LEU A 559 33.40 5.35 -32.99
N PHE A 560 34.50 6.02 -33.27
CA PHE A 560 35.23 5.89 -34.52
C PHE A 560 36.39 4.90 -34.36
N PHE A 561 36.62 4.08 -35.37
CA PHE A 561 37.72 3.09 -35.39
C PHE A 561 38.56 3.24 -36.63
N ALA A 562 39.86 3.13 -36.46
CA ALA A 562 40.87 3.25 -37.55
C ALA A 562 41.87 2.11 -37.50
N LYS A 563 42.33 1.70 -38.69
CA LYS A 563 43.34 0.70 -38.94
C LYS A 563 44.39 1.20 -39.92
N GLU A 564 45.66 1.14 -39.61
CA GLU A 564 46.77 1.67 -40.47
C GLU A 564 46.62 3.11 -40.92
N GLY A 565 46.09 3.98 -40.05
CA GLY A 565 45.89 5.37 -40.40
C GLY A 565 44.70 5.65 -41.34
N LYS A 566 43.87 4.64 -41.60
CA LYS A 566 42.63 4.75 -42.38
C LYS A 566 41.41 4.51 -41.49
N LEU A 567 40.34 5.28 -41.72
CA LEU A 567 39.09 5.04 -41.03
C LEU A 567 38.52 3.63 -41.39
N ALA A 568 38.24 2.81 -40.39
CA ALA A 568 37.58 1.52 -40.58
C ALA A 568 36.04 1.67 -40.50
N GLY A 569 35.56 2.64 -39.70
CA GLY A 569 34.13 2.91 -39.59
C GLY A 569 33.74 3.55 -38.25
N VAL A 570 32.42 3.59 -38.01
CA VAL A 570 31.79 4.15 -36.80
C VAL A 570 30.85 3.09 -36.22
N ILE A 571 30.92 2.91 -34.92
CA ILE A 571 29.99 2.10 -34.14
C ILE A 571 29.20 3.03 -33.25
N ALA A 572 27.87 3.02 -33.37
CA ALA A 572 27.00 3.78 -32.48
C ALA A 572 26.55 2.89 -31.30
N VAL A 573 26.74 3.38 -30.11
CA VAL A 573 26.32 2.71 -28.88
C VAL A 573 25.33 3.59 -28.13
N ALA A 574 24.25 3.02 -27.64
CA ALA A 574 23.25 3.74 -26.87
C ALA A 574 22.69 2.88 -25.73
N ASP A 575 22.20 3.55 -24.70
CA ASP A 575 21.35 2.92 -23.69
C ASP A 575 19.91 2.87 -24.24
N VAL A 576 19.46 1.65 -24.57
CA VAL A 576 18.22 1.44 -25.33
C VAL A 576 17.01 1.60 -24.43
N ILE A 577 15.98 2.28 -24.94
CA ILE A 577 14.67 2.41 -24.25
C ILE A 577 14.05 1.02 -24.13
N LYS A 578 13.59 0.65 -22.92
CA LYS A 578 12.88 -0.60 -22.68
C LYS A 578 11.62 -0.67 -23.54
N GLU A 579 11.31 -1.85 -24.03
CA GLU A 579 10.22 -2.08 -24.98
C GLU A 579 8.85 -1.65 -24.41
N ASP A 580 8.65 -1.81 -23.11
CA ASP A 580 7.42 -1.46 -22.41
C ASP A 580 7.32 0.04 -21.99
N SER A 581 8.45 0.79 -22.00
CA SER A 581 8.49 2.17 -21.49
C SER A 581 7.55 3.13 -22.22
N PRO A 582 7.49 3.16 -23.58
CA PRO A 582 6.58 4.07 -24.28
C PRO A 582 5.11 3.76 -24.02
N GLN A 583 4.77 2.49 -23.81
CA GLN A 583 3.40 2.10 -23.47
C GLN A 583 3.06 2.52 -22.04
N ALA A 584 3.94 2.25 -21.07
CA ALA A 584 3.77 2.63 -19.66
C ALA A 584 3.58 4.14 -19.49
N ILE A 585 4.38 4.95 -20.20
CA ILE A 585 4.27 6.42 -20.20
C ILE A 585 2.90 6.85 -20.75
N ARG A 586 2.44 6.29 -21.88
CA ARG A 586 1.10 6.57 -22.41
C ARG A 586 -0.01 6.19 -21.44
N GLU A 587 0.12 5.07 -20.72
CA GLU A 587 -0.85 4.66 -19.70
C GLU A 587 -0.92 5.66 -18.55
N LEU A 588 0.22 6.13 -18.04
CA LEU A 588 0.29 7.18 -17.02
C LEU A 588 -0.39 8.47 -17.48
N GLN A 589 -0.10 8.92 -18.71
CA GLN A 589 -0.74 10.10 -19.31
C GLN A 589 -2.25 9.91 -19.46
N ASN A 590 -2.71 8.71 -19.84
CA ASN A 590 -4.13 8.39 -19.91
C ASN A 590 -4.83 8.43 -18.54
N MET A 591 -4.09 8.12 -17.47
CA MET A 591 -4.58 8.28 -16.09
C MET A 591 -4.64 9.75 -15.65
N GLY A 592 -4.20 10.71 -16.49
CA GLY A 592 -4.11 12.13 -16.19
C GLY A 592 -2.90 12.49 -15.32
N ILE A 593 -1.84 11.72 -15.38
CA ILE A 593 -0.58 11.94 -14.66
C ILE A 593 0.40 12.63 -15.61
N HIS A 594 1.12 13.63 -15.10
CA HIS A 594 2.18 14.30 -15.84
C HIS A 594 3.48 13.53 -15.67
N VAL A 595 4.11 13.17 -16.80
CA VAL A 595 5.32 12.34 -16.80
C VAL A 595 6.53 13.20 -17.13
N VAL A 596 7.49 13.25 -16.20
CA VAL A 596 8.72 14.02 -16.30
C VAL A 596 9.91 13.07 -16.34
N MET A 597 10.81 13.23 -17.29
CA MET A 597 12.09 12.51 -17.31
C MET A 597 13.18 13.35 -16.67
N LEU A 598 13.94 12.78 -15.75
CA LEU A 598 15.13 13.36 -15.14
C LEU A 598 16.37 12.66 -15.66
N THR A 599 17.39 13.42 -16.07
CA THR A 599 18.66 12.83 -16.53
C THR A 599 19.84 13.77 -16.33
N GLY A 600 21.03 13.22 -16.09
CA GLY A 600 22.30 13.94 -16.11
C GLY A 600 22.84 14.24 -17.50
N ASP A 601 22.23 13.69 -18.56
CA ASP A 601 22.65 13.90 -19.93
C ASP A 601 22.53 15.37 -20.36
N ASN A 602 23.25 15.72 -21.43
CA ASN A 602 23.08 17.00 -22.07
C ASN A 602 21.66 17.17 -22.65
N GLU A 603 21.23 18.40 -22.83
CA GLU A 603 19.88 18.75 -23.23
C GLU A 603 19.47 18.12 -24.59
N ARG A 604 20.40 18.01 -25.54
CA ARG A 604 20.15 17.46 -26.87
C ARG A 604 19.79 15.96 -26.81
N THR A 605 20.63 15.16 -26.15
CA THR A 605 20.42 13.72 -25.94
C THR A 605 19.16 13.47 -25.13
N ALA A 606 18.97 14.23 -24.06
CA ALA A 606 17.79 14.09 -23.19
C ALA A 606 16.48 14.35 -23.94
N LYS A 607 16.42 15.40 -24.77
CA LYS A 607 15.23 15.71 -25.59
C LYS A 607 14.96 14.62 -26.64
N ALA A 608 16.01 14.06 -27.26
CA ALA A 608 15.85 12.96 -28.23
C ALA A 608 15.21 11.73 -27.56
N ILE A 609 15.77 11.28 -26.43
CA ILE A 609 15.26 10.13 -25.67
C ILE A 609 13.85 10.41 -25.14
N GLY A 610 13.62 11.59 -24.57
CA GLY A 610 12.31 11.99 -24.06
C GLY A 610 11.22 12.00 -25.13
N LYS A 611 11.55 12.43 -26.34
CA LYS A 611 10.65 12.37 -27.52
C LYS A 611 10.33 10.94 -27.94
N GLN A 612 11.33 10.07 -27.97
CA GLN A 612 11.16 8.64 -28.29
C GLN A 612 10.31 7.93 -27.24
N ALA A 613 10.59 8.18 -25.95
CA ALA A 613 9.83 7.63 -24.84
C ALA A 613 8.41 8.20 -24.72
N GLY A 614 8.19 9.44 -25.23
CA GLY A 614 6.90 10.12 -25.24
C GLY A 614 6.54 10.81 -23.92
N VAL A 615 7.52 11.24 -23.11
CA VAL A 615 7.29 11.98 -21.86
C VAL A 615 6.73 13.38 -22.12
N ASP A 616 6.05 13.97 -21.12
CA ASP A 616 5.47 15.32 -21.23
C ASP A 616 6.56 16.41 -21.06
N GLU A 617 7.57 16.15 -20.21
CA GLU A 617 8.61 17.11 -19.86
C GLU A 617 9.96 16.40 -19.67
N VAL A 618 11.03 17.09 -20.02
CA VAL A 618 12.41 16.60 -19.87
C VAL A 618 13.23 17.64 -19.09
N ILE A 619 13.83 17.20 -17.99
CA ILE A 619 14.78 18.03 -17.20
C ILE A 619 16.15 17.39 -17.34
N ALA A 620 17.02 18.04 -18.13
CA ALA A 620 18.35 17.60 -18.48
C ALA A 620 19.43 18.22 -17.58
N GLY A 621 20.64 17.64 -17.58
CA GLY A 621 21.79 18.17 -16.85
C GLY A 621 21.66 18.11 -15.33
N VAL A 622 20.80 17.26 -14.81
CA VAL A 622 20.56 17.11 -13.37
C VAL A 622 21.58 16.15 -12.77
N LEU A 623 22.55 16.71 -12.07
CA LEU A 623 23.51 15.91 -11.28
C LEU A 623 22.80 15.13 -10.15
N PRO A 624 23.38 14.04 -9.64
CA PRO A 624 22.76 13.24 -8.57
C PRO A 624 22.29 14.08 -7.37
N GLU A 625 23.09 15.02 -6.92
CA GLU A 625 22.75 15.95 -5.82
C GLU A 625 21.60 16.91 -6.18
N GLY A 626 21.42 17.24 -7.46
CA GLY A 626 20.36 18.11 -7.97
C GLY A 626 19.00 17.42 -8.10
N LYS A 627 18.94 16.07 -8.15
CA LYS A 627 17.69 15.35 -8.31
C LYS A 627 16.71 15.62 -7.15
N GLU A 628 17.21 15.66 -5.91
CA GLU A 628 16.39 15.99 -4.73
C GLU A 628 15.75 17.36 -4.83
N SER A 629 16.52 18.39 -5.21
CA SER A 629 16.02 19.75 -5.35
C SER A 629 14.98 19.87 -6.47
N THR A 630 15.15 19.15 -7.56
CA THR A 630 14.19 19.06 -8.66
C THR A 630 12.87 18.43 -8.21
N ILE A 631 12.91 17.33 -7.46
CA ILE A 631 11.70 16.72 -6.88
C ILE A 631 11.01 17.70 -5.93
N ARG A 632 11.78 18.44 -5.12
CA ARG A 632 11.24 19.49 -4.23
C ARG A 632 10.50 20.58 -5.00
N ALA A 633 11.03 20.98 -6.14
CA ALA A 633 10.37 21.95 -7.01
C ALA A 633 9.08 21.41 -7.63
N LEU A 634 9.10 20.16 -8.14
CA LEU A 634 7.93 19.50 -8.71
C LEU A 634 6.79 19.31 -7.70
N LYS A 635 7.11 19.09 -6.42
CA LYS A 635 6.11 18.95 -5.34
C LYS A 635 5.26 20.20 -5.12
N LYS A 636 5.70 21.38 -5.55
CA LYS A 636 4.88 22.59 -5.49
C LYS A 636 3.68 22.52 -6.45
N ASN A 637 3.80 21.72 -7.52
CA ASN A 637 2.80 21.60 -8.58
C ASN A 637 1.84 20.42 -8.39
N GLY A 638 2.10 19.53 -7.41
CA GLY A 638 1.25 18.35 -7.16
C GLY A 638 1.97 17.24 -6.40
N LYS A 639 1.28 16.12 -6.20
CA LYS A 639 1.84 14.93 -5.56
C LYS A 639 2.77 14.20 -6.52
N VAL A 640 4.04 14.06 -6.12
CA VAL A 640 5.12 13.51 -6.96
C VAL A 640 5.47 12.09 -6.54
N ALA A 641 5.45 11.16 -7.51
CA ALA A 641 6.13 9.87 -7.37
C ALA A 641 7.47 9.95 -8.13
N MET A 642 8.57 9.57 -7.48
CA MET A 642 9.88 9.38 -8.13
C MET A 642 10.11 7.90 -8.38
N VAL A 643 10.56 7.55 -9.59
CA VAL A 643 10.92 6.17 -9.98
C VAL A 643 12.39 6.16 -10.36
N GLY A 644 13.15 5.26 -9.75
CA GLY A 644 14.58 5.08 -10.01
C GLY A 644 15.07 3.69 -9.61
N ASP A 645 16.26 3.30 -10.04
CA ASP A 645 16.84 1.97 -9.81
C ASP A 645 18.11 1.98 -8.96
N GLY A 646 18.75 3.12 -8.78
CA GLY A 646 20.10 3.25 -8.27
C GLY A 646 20.28 3.95 -6.93
N ILE A 647 21.49 3.82 -6.41
CA ILE A 647 21.96 4.52 -5.19
C ILE A 647 21.86 6.04 -5.36
N ASN A 648 22.11 6.53 -6.58
CA ASN A 648 22.09 7.96 -6.90
C ASN A 648 20.69 8.58 -6.78
N ASP A 649 19.64 7.77 -6.81
CA ASP A 649 18.25 8.21 -6.72
C ASP A 649 17.70 8.21 -5.30
N ALA A 650 18.38 7.56 -4.35
CA ALA A 650 17.89 7.40 -2.97
C ALA A 650 17.48 8.73 -2.30
N PRO A 651 18.22 9.85 -2.44
CA PRO A 651 17.79 11.15 -1.89
C PRO A 651 16.50 11.66 -2.56
N ALA A 652 16.35 11.46 -3.87
CA ALA A 652 15.17 11.86 -4.64
C ALA A 652 13.95 10.98 -4.32
N LEU A 653 14.15 9.65 -4.19
CA LEU A 653 13.14 8.69 -3.78
C LEU A 653 12.56 9.04 -2.40
N THR A 654 13.45 9.29 -1.42
CA THR A 654 13.04 9.70 -0.07
C THR A 654 12.35 11.07 -0.05
N ARG A 655 12.71 11.98 -0.94
CA ARG A 655 12.14 13.33 -0.99
C ARG A 655 10.77 13.38 -1.62
N ALA A 656 10.47 12.51 -2.54
CA ALA A 656 9.18 12.41 -3.22
C ALA A 656 8.02 12.21 -2.23
N ASP A 657 6.77 12.35 -2.67
CA ASP A 657 5.62 11.91 -1.88
C ASP A 657 5.52 10.39 -1.86
N ILE A 658 6.01 9.74 -2.94
CA ILE A 658 6.18 8.30 -3.06
C ILE A 658 7.48 8.02 -3.84
N GLY A 659 8.40 7.30 -3.22
CA GLY A 659 9.57 6.72 -3.89
C GLY A 659 9.24 5.31 -4.40
N MET A 660 9.57 5.03 -5.66
CA MET A 660 9.39 3.71 -6.26
C MET A 660 10.74 3.19 -6.77
N ALA A 661 11.25 2.12 -6.19
CA ALA A 661 12.42 1.41 -6.70
C ALA A 661 12.00 0.40 -7.76
N ILE A 662 12.67 0.42 -8.93
CA ILE A 662 12.37 -0.47 -10.05
C ILE A 662 13.48 -1.52 -10.24
N GLY A 663 13.07 -2.77 -10.51
CA GLY A 663 13.99 -3.90 -10.59
C GLY A 663 14.44 -4.39 -9.22
N ALA A 664 15.23 -5.45 -9.17
CA ALA A 664 15.93 -5.91 -7.96
C ALA A 664 17.06 -4.92 -7.60
N GLY A 665 16.74 -3.61 -7.52
CA GLY A 665 17.66 -2.51 -7.32
C GLY A 665 18.63 -2.71 -6.15
N THR A 666 19.56 -1.80 -5.98
CA THR A 666 20.49 -1.85 -4.85
C THR A 666 19.73 -1.81 -3.52
N ASP A 667 20.23 -2.47 -2.49
CA ASP A 667 19.64 -2.49 -1.15
C ASP A 667 19.33 -1.05 -0.67
N VAL A 668 20.17 -0.07 -1.03
CA VAL A 668 19.99 1.34 -0.69
C VAL A 668 18.77 1.96 -1.37
N ALA A 669 18.51 1.66 -2.64
CA ALA A 669 17.32 2.14 -3.35
C ALA A 669 16.05 1.47 -2.80
N ILE A 670 16.12 0.17 -2.50
CA ILE A 670 15.04 -0.55 -1.84
C ILE A 670 14.73 0.09 -0.49
N ASP A 671 15.73 0.41 0.32
CA ASP A 671 15.53 1.01 1.65
C ASP A 671 14.93 2.43 1.57
N ALA A 672 15.32 3.21 0.59
CA ALA A 672 14.85 4.58 0.38
C ALA A 672 13.42 4.67 -0.21
N ALA A 673 12.97 3.64 -0.92
CA ALA A 673 11.67 3.64 -1.61
C ALA A 673 10.50 3.28 -0.69
N ASP A 674 9.32 3.77 -1.01
CA ASP A 674 8.03 3.40 -0.40
C ASP A 674 7.38 2.19 -1.09
N VAL A 675 7.67 2.02 -2.38
CA VAL A 675 7.17 0.93 -3.21
C VAL A 675 8.35 0.28 -3.91
N VAL A 676 8.40 -1.05 -3.89
CA VAL A 676 9.42 -1.82 -4.59
C VAL A 676 8.75 -2.60 -5.72
N LEU A 677 9.20 -2.37 -6.95
CA LEU A 677 8.79 -3.06 -8.15
C LEU A 677 9.85 -4.13 -8.46
N MET A 678 9.53 -5.39 -8.20
CA MET A 678 10.48 -6.51 -8.30
C MET A 678 10.97 -6.76 -9.72
N LYS A 679 10.16 -6.37 -10.71
CA LYS A 679 10.51 -6.49 -12.12
C LYS A 679 11.16 -5.20 -12.62
N SER A 680 12.08 -5.34 -13.56
CA SER A 680 12.69 -4.18 -14.21
C SER A 680 11.82 -3.63 -15.36
N ARG A 681 10.49 -3.58 -15.20
CA ARG A 681 9.54 -3.11 -16.21
C ARG A 681 8.86 -1.83 -15.78
N LEU A 682 8.86 -0.82 -16.64
CA LEU A 682 8.21 0.46 -16.35
C LEU A 682 6.68 0.32 -16.27
N SER A 683 6.10 -0.68 -16.94
CA SER A 683 4.66 -1.02 -16.90
C SER A 683 4.12 -1.35 -15.51
N ASP A 684 4.98 -1.72 -14.55
CA ASP A 684 4.59 -1.96 -13.18
C ASP A 684 4.27 -0.66 -12.40
N VAL A 685 4.77 0.50 -12.87
CA VAL A 685 4.44 1.82 -12.28
C VAL A 685 2.96 2.17 -12.48
N PRO A 686 2.41 2.21 -13.71
CA PRO A 686 0.97 2.41 -13.87
C PRO A 686 0.13 1.31 -13.21
N ALA A 687 0.61 0.06 -13.16
CA ALA A 687 -0.07 -1.04 -12.47
C ALA A 687 -0.16 -0.79 -10.96
N ALA A 688 0.91 -0.32 -10.30
CA ALA A 688 0.93 0.05 -8.89
C ALA A 688 -0.07 1.18 -8.58
N ILE A 689 -0.08 2.24 -9.38
CA ILE A 689 -1.02 3.36 -9.24
C ILE A 689 -2.47 2.89 -9.44
N ARG A 690 -2.72 2.02 -10.41
CA ARG A 690 -4.03 1.44 -10.71
C ARG A 690 -4.54 0.59 -9.55
N LEU A 691 -3.69 -0.26 -8.99
CA LEU A 691 -4.00 -1.07 -7.81
C LEU A 691 -4.35 -0.21 -6.60
N SER A 692 -3.54 0.80 -6.32
CA SER A 692 -3.78 1.75 -5.24
C SER A 692 -5.12 2.48 -5.42
N ARG A 693 -5.40 3.02 -6.62
CA ARG A 693 -6.69 3.69 -6.92
C ARG A 693 -7.89 2.75 -6.79
N ALA A 694 -7.74 1.48 -7.20
CA ALA A 694 -8.80 0.48 -7.04
C ALA A 694 -9.04 0.16 -5.56
N THR A 695 -7.98 0.02 -4.77
CA THR A 695 -8.06 -0.20 -3.32
C THR A 695 -8.71 0.98 -2.60
N LEU A 696 -8.31 2.20 -2.91
CA LEU A 696 -8.92 3.42 -2.36
C LEU A 696 -10.41 3.52 -2.70
N ARG A 697 -10.79 3.24 -3.94
CA ARG A 697 -12.20 3.22 -4.34
C ARG A 697 -12.98 2.18 -3.53
N ASN A 698 -12.43 0.99 -3.37
CA ASN A 698 -13.04 -0.07 -2.57
C ASN A 698 -13.23 0.36 -1.10
N ILE A 699 -12.23 1.04 -0.52
CA ILE A 699 -12.33 1.62 0.84
C ILE A 699 -13.47 2.64 0.91
N HIS A 700 -13.55 3.57 -0.05
CA HIS A 700 -14.63 4.57 -0.06
C HIS A 700 -16.02 3.94 -0.22
N GLU A 701 -16.16 2.93 -1.09
CA GLU A 701 -17.41 2.16 -1.22
C GLU A 701 -17.78 1.48 0.09
N ASN A 702 -16.82 0.84 0.76
CA ASN A 702 -17.03 0.17 2.04
C ASN A 702 -17.44 1.16 3.14
N LEU A 703 -16.77 2.30 3.23
CA LEU A 703 -17.11 3.36 4.20
C LEU A 703 -18.50 3.95 3.92
N PHE A 704 -18.79 4.22 2.64
CA PHE A 704 -20.11 4.73 2.26
C PHE A 704 -21.24 3.79 2.72
N TRP A 705 -21.15 2.49 2.40
CA TRP A 705 -22.15 1.52 2.79
C TRP A 705 -22.22 1.31 4.31
N ALA A 706 -21.06 1.34 5.01
CA ALA A 706 -21.00 1.23 6.46
C ALA A 706 -21.71 2.40 7.19
N PHE A 707 -21.76 3.59 6.60
CA PHE A 707 -22.50 4.72 7.14
C PHE A 707 -23.96 4.78 6.66
N PHE A 708 -24.19 4.49 5.40
CA PHE A 708 -25.48 4.66 4.76
C PHE A 708 -26.61 3.87 5.44
N TYR A 709 -26.36 2.61 5.78
CA TYR A 709 -27.37 1.79 6.46
C TYR A 709 -27.67 2.30 7.87
N ASN A 710 -26.70 2.88 8.58
CA ASN A 710 -26.91 3.48 9.90
C ASN A 710 -27.75 4.76 9.82
N VAL A 711 -27.51 5.61 8.82
CA VAL A 711 -28.27 6.85 8.60
C VAL A 711 -29.77 6.56 8.38
N ILE A 712 -30.09 5.48 7.69
CA ILE A 712 -31.48 5.05 7.49
C ILE A 712 -32.00 4.25 8.68
N GLY A 713 -31.18 3.35 9.21
CA GLY A 713 -31.57 2.38 10.21
C GLY A 713 -31.83 2.98 11.58
N ILE A 714 -31.05 3.97 12.02
CA ILE A 714 -31.19 4.61 13.34
C ILE A 714 -32.55 5.30 13.48
N PRO A 715 -33.00 6.18 12.57
CA PRO A 715 -34.33 6.78 12.65
C PRO A 715 -35.46 5.73 12.62
N LEU A 716 -35.32 4.70 11.81
CA LEU A 716 -36.29 3.60 11.74
C LEU A 716 -36.35 2.82 13.07
N ALA A 717 -35.22 2.52 13.67
CA ALA A 717 -35.12 1.85 14.96
C ALA A 717 -35.66 2.72 16.10
N ALA A 718 -35.36 4.02 16.07
CA ALA A 718 -35.91 5.00 17.01
C ALA A 718 -37.43 5.14 16.91
N GLY A 719 -38.06 4.65 15.82
CA GLY A 719 -39.51 4.72 15.64
C GLY A 719 -40.01 6.04 15.08
N VAL A 720 -39.20 6.85 14.41
CA VAL A 720 -39.59 8.16 13.84
C VAL A 720 -40.81 8.05 12.92
N TRP A 721 -40.91 6.93 12.18
CA TRP A 721 -41.99 6.65 11.24
C TRP A 721 -43.21 5.96 11.90
N TYR A 722 -43.14 5.61 13.21
CA TYR A 722 -44.24 4.92 13.88
C TYR A 722 -45.55 5.75 13.95
N PRO A 723 -45.51 7.05 14.24
CA PRO A 723 -46.77 7.85 14.30
C PRO A 723 -47.44 7.96 12.93
N LEU A 724 -46.70 7.91 11.81
CA LEU A 724 -47.24 8.08 10.46
C LEU A 724 -47.66 6.76 9.81
N PHE A 725 -46.87 5.72 9.98
CA PHE A 725 -47.05 4.47 9.24
C PHE A 725 -47.19 3.22 10.12
N GLY A 726 -47.12 3.37 11.45
CA GLY A 726 -47.14 2.24 12.38
C GLY A 726 -45.88 1.31 12.29
N TRP A 727 -44.83 1.76 11.60
CA TRP A 727 -43.64 0.91 11.38
C TRP A 727 -42.81 0.74 12.64
N LYS A 728 -42.56 -0.51 13.01
CA LYS A 728 -41.78 -0.91 14.18
C LYS A 728 -40.60 -1.76 13.69
N LEU A 729 -39.35 -1.38 13.99
CA LEU A 729 -38.20 -2.25 13.77
C LEU A 729 -38.00 -3.13 15.00
N ASN A 730 -38.05 -4.45 14.83
CA ASN A 730 -37.68 -5.36 15.90
C ASN A 730 -36.14 -5.35 16.04
N PRO A 731 -35.56 -5.31 17.25
CA PRO A 731 -34.13 -5.35 17.50
C PRO A 731 -33.38 -6.52 16.80
N MET A 732 -34.05 -7.65 16.60
CA MET A 732 -33.51 -8.80 15.88
C MET A 732 -33.14 -8.46 14.43
N PHE A 733 -33.99 -7.72 13.70
CA PHE A 733 -33.69 -7.30 12.33
C PHE A 733 -32.53 -6.33 12.28
N GLY A 734 -32.38 -5.48 13.31
CA GLY A 734 -31.21 -4.62 13.47
C GLY A 734 -29.92 -5.41 13.58
N ALA A 735 -29.90 -6.46 14.41
CA ALA A 735 -28.74 -7.35 14.56
C ALA A 735 -28.41 -8.14 13.26
N ALA A 736 -29.44 -8.58 12.54
CA ALA A 736 -29.26 -9.26 11.25
C ALA A 736 -28.66 -8.30 10.19
N ALA A 737 -29.21 -7.09 10.08
CA ALA A 737 -28.71 -6.07 9.15
C ALA A 737 -27.25 -5.68 9.42
N MET A 738 -26.87 -5.56 10.69
CA MET A 738 -25.50 -5.28 11.12
C MET A 738 -24.53 -6.42 10.68
N SER A 739 -24.92 -7.68 10.92
CA SER A 739 -24.11 -8.85 10.55
C SER A 739 -23.92 -8.94 9.04
N LEU A 740 -24.99 -8.67 8.26
CA LEU A 740 -24.96 -8.66 6.80
C LEU A 740 -24.07 -7.50 6.27
N SER A 741 -24.12 -6.33 6.89
CA SER A 741 -23.27 -5.19 6.51
C SER A 741 -21.77 -5.53 6.60
N SER A 742 -21.34 -6.16 7.70
CA SER A 742 -19.94 -6.60 7.87
C SER A 742 -19.54 -7.63 6.82
N PHE A 743 -20.43 -8.56 6.51
CA PHE A 743 -20.21 -9.54 5.44
C PHE A 743 -20.07 -8.88 4.07
N CYS A 744 -20.94 -7.93 3.73
CA CYS A 744 -20.90 -7.21 2.45
C CYS A 744 -19.57 -6.43 2.29
N VAL A 745 -19.10 -5.75 3.32
CA VAL A 745 -17.82 -5.01 3.31
C VAL A 745 -16.66 -5.94 2.98
N VAL A 746 -16.60 -7.12 3.63
CA VAL A 746 -15.53 -8.07 3.36
C VAL A 746 -15.62 -8.66 1.96
N MET A 747 -16.83 -9.01 1.52
CA MET A 747 -17.02 -9.53 0.15
C MET A 747 -16.65 -8.48 -0.91
N ASN A 748 -16.97 -7.20 -0.67
CA ASN A 748 -16.54 -6.13 -1.56
C ASN A 748 -15.01 -5.97 -1.58
N ALA A 749 -14.33 -6.08 -0.43
CA ALA A 749 -12.87 -6.05 -0.38
C ALA A 749 -12.25 -7.25 -1.13
N LEU A 750 -12.79 -8.45 -0.95
CA LEU A 750 -12.32 -9.65 -1.68
C LEU A 750 -12.53 -9.55 -3.20
N ARG A 751 -13.45 -8.70 -3.68
CA ARG A 751 -13.63 -8.42 -5.12
C ARG A 751 -12.37 -7.85 -5.76
N LEU A 752 -11.47 -7.21 -4.99
CA LEU A 752 -10.16 -6.76 -5.48
C LEU A 752 -9.32 -7.90 -6.04
N ASN A 753 -9.47 -9.14 -5.56
CA ASN A 753 -8.76 -10.30 -6.11
C ASN A 753 -9.13 -10.63 -7.57
N LEU A 754 -10.25 -10.09 -8.05
CA LEU A 754 -10.71 -10.23 -9.44
C LEU A 754 -10.28 -9.05 -10.32
N PHE A 755 -9.50 -8.13 -9.76
CA PHE A 755 -9.06 -6.95 -10.48
C PHE A 755 -7.82 -7.28 -11.33
N HIS A 756 -7.85 -6.89 -12.62
CA HIS A 756 -6.75 -7.09 -13.54
C HIS A 756 -5.89 -5.83 -13.59
N LEU A 757 -4.63 -5.94 -13.15
CA LEU A 757 -3.69 -4.82 -13.03
C LEU A 757 -3.26 -4.25 -14.39
N GLU A 758 -3.22 -5.10 -15.40
CA GLU A 758 -2.76 -4.75 -16.75
C GLU A 758 -3.89 -4.18 -17.64
N ASP A 759 -5.16 -4.17 -17.18
CA ASP A 759 -6.29 -3.66 -17.98
C ASP A 759 -6.39 -2.13 -17.91
N ALA A 760 -5.73 -1.45 -18.84
CA ALA A 760 -5.77 0.01 -18.99
C ALA A 760 -7.13 0.58 -19.47
N ARG A 761 -8.07 -0.26 -19.96
CA ARG A 761 -9.37 0.20 -20.53
C ARG A 761 -10.27 0.87 -19.51
N LYS A 762 -10.06 0.59 -18.22
CA LYS A 762 -10.85 1.14 -17.11
C LYS A 762 -10.23 2.38 -16.47
N ASP A 763 -9.10 2.85 -16.98
CA ASP A 763 -8.45 4.03 -16.47
C ASP A 763 -9.32 5.26 -16.72
N LYS A 764 -9.76 5.90 -15.64
CA LYS A 764 -10.51 7.15 -15.76
C LYS A 764 -9.51 8.28 -15.94
N LYS A 765 -9.62 9.02 -17.03
CA LYS A 765 -8.97 10.32 -17.21
C LYS A 765 -9.36 11.20 -16.02
N ARG A 766 -8.46 11.45 -15.11
CA ARG A 766 -8.61 12.50 -14.12
C ARG A 766 -8.59 13.81 -14.89
N ASN A 767 -9.63 14.60 -14.80
CA ASN A 767 -9.83 15.78 -15.64
C ASN A 767 -8.57 16.66 -15.69
N ARG A 768 -7.89 16.68 -16.80
CA ARG A 768 -6.79 17.58 -17.16
C ARG A 768 -7.23 19.07 -17.04
N HIS A 769 -8.52 19.34 -17.12
CA HIS A 769 -9.12 20.66 -16.94
C HIS A 769 -8.86 21.33 -15.59
N LYS A 770 -8.66 20.58 -14.49
CA LYS A 770 -8.31 21.21 -13.21
C LYS A 770 -6.87 21.71 -13.18
N ARG A 771 -5.97 21.07 -13.90
CA ARG A 771 -4.57 21.45 -13.95
C ARG A 771 -4.35 22.59 -14.96
N GLN A 772 -4.95 22.49 -16.14
CA GLN A 772 -4.95 23.60 -17.10
C GLN A 772 -5.57 24.85 -16.50
N ARG A 773 -6.67 24.74 -15.76
CA ARG A 773 -7.27 25.86 -15.03
C ARG A 773 -6.36 26.42 -13.94
N LYS A 774 -5.58 25.56 -13.26
CA LYS A 774 -4.62 26.01 -12.25
C LYS A 774 -3.32 26.58 -12.86
N GLU A 775 -2.92 26.10 -14.03
CA GLU A 775 -1.83 26.69 -14.82
C GLU A 775 -2.29 27.99 -15.50
N GLU A 776 -3.52 28.07 -15.98
CA GLU A 776 -4.14 29.32 -16.46
C GLU A 776 -4.36 30.31 -15.31
N GLU A 777 -4.75 29.88 -14.10
CA GLU A 777 -4.80 30.73 -12.91
C GLU A 777 -3.41 31.18 -12.46
N LEU A 778 -2.35 30.37 -12.62
CA LEU A 778 -0.96 30.76 -12.32
C LEU A 778 -0.33 31.64 -13.41
N THR A 779 -0.73 31.48 -14.67
CA THR A 779 -0.35 32.39 -15.76
C THR A 779 -1.07 33.74 -15.71
N MET A 780 -2.14 33.84 -14.96
CA MET A 780 -2.83 35.10 -14.67
C MET A 780 -2.31 35.80 -13.40
N GLN A 781 -1.26 35.32 -12.77
CA GLN A 781 -0.62 35.99 -11.64
C GLN A 781 0.70 36.61 -12.08
N LYS A 782 0.85 37.90 -11.81
CA LYS A 782 2.11 38.65 -12.00
C LYS A 782 2.71 39.04 -10.64
N THR A 783 3.99 38.74 -10.46
CA THR A 783 4.71 39.13 -9.24
C THR A 783 5.57 40.34 -9.51
N MET A 784 5.31 41.41 -8.78
CA MET A 784 6.05 42.66 -8.88
C MET A 784 6.99 42.79 -7.69
N LYS A 785 8.24 43.24 -7.93
CA LYS A 785 9.18 43.58 -6.89
C LYS A 785 9.20 45.13 -6.78
N ILE A 786 8.83 45.61 -5.59
CA ILE A 786 8.60 47.05 -5.35
C ILE A 786 9.53 47.55 -4.25
N GLU A 787 10.26 48.60 -4.53
CA GLU A 787 11.11 49.29 -3.57
C GLU A 787 10.40 50.56 -3.04
N GLY A 788 10.68 50.90 -1.78
CA GLY A 788 10.10 52.09 -1.13
C GLY A 788 8.91 51.80 -0.20
N MET A 789 8.44 50.55 -0.09
CA MET A 789 7.40 50.19 0.88
C MET A 789 8.03 49.97 2.27
N MET A 790 7.72 50.81 3.25
CA MET A 790 8.33 50.77 4.59
C MET A 790 7.39 50.33 5.70
N CYS A 791 6.09 50.19 5.45
CA CYS A 791 5.09 49.84 6.49
C CYS A 791 3.77 49.33 5.90
N GLY A 792 2.90 48.78 6.75
CA GLY A 792 1.57 48.26 6.35
C GLY A 792 0.63 49.32 5.72
N HIS A 793 0.87 50.62 5.90
CA HIS A 793 0.14 51.67 5.19
C HIS A 793 0.55 51.74 3.70
N CYS A 794 1.82 51.57 3.42
CA CYS A 794 2.32 51.42 2.06
C CYS A 794 1.73 50.21 1.34
N GLU A 795 1.68 49.06 2.01
CA GLU A 795 0.99 47.85 1.48
C GLU A 795 -0.45 48.15 1.07
N ALA A 796 -1.20 48.76 1.99
CA ALA A 796 -2.61 49.10 1.75
C ALA A 796 -2.79 50.06 0.57
N THR A 797 -1.86 51.00 0.40
CA THR A 797 -1.85 51.98 -0.70
C THR A 797 -1.58 51.31 -2.02
N VAL A 798 -0.53 50.46 -2.09
CA VAL A 798 -0.16 49.72 -3.31
C VAL A 798 -1.26 48.72 -3.66
N LYS A 799 -1.77 47.97 -2.68
CA LYS A 799 -2.88 47.05 -2.86
C LYS A 799 -4.11 47.70 -3.46
N LYS A 800 -4.57 48.79 -2.86
CA LYS A 800 -5.70 49.56 -3.35
C LYS A 800 -5.50 50.13 -4.74
N THR A 801 -4.28 50.51 -5.06
CA THR A 801 -3.94 51.08 -6.40
C THR A 801 -3.98 49.97 -7.45
N LEU A 802 -3.47 48.77 -7.16
CA LEU A 802 -3.48 47.63 -8.08
C LEU A 802 -4.90 47.07 -8.27
N GLU A 803 -5.64 46.94 -7.19
CA GLU A 803 -7.05 46.46 -7.25
C GLU A 803 -8.00 47.46 -7.94
N ALA A 804 -7.63 48.70 -8.08
CA ALA A 804 -8.42 49.71 -8.84
C ALA A 804 -8.24 49.59 -10.37
N ILE A 805 -7.30 48.79 -10.85
CA ILE A 805 -7.05 48.56 -12.27
C ILE A 805 -8.05 47.56 -12.83
N GLN A 806 -8.73 47.93 -13.89
CA GLN A 806 -9.69 47.03 -14.56
C GLN A 806 -8.95 45.80 -15.10
N GLY A 807 -9.35 44.61 -14.64
CA GLY A 807 -8.71 43.33 -14.97
C GLY A 807 -7.83 42.78 -13.84
N VAL A 808 -7.67 43.48 -12.71
CA VAL A 808 -7.07 42.95 -11.48
C VAL A 808 -8.17 42.44 -10.56
N GLU A 809 -8.08 41.19 -10.13
CA GLU A 809 -9.07 40.53 -9.25
C GLU A 809 -8.67 40.65 -7.78
N GLU A 810 -7.38 40.46 -7.48
CA GLU A 810 -6.83 40.54 -6.14
C GLU A 810 -5.35 40.93 -6.20
N ALA A 811 -4.87 41.74 -5.24
CA ALA A 811 -3.45 42.03 -5.05
C ALA A 811 -3.04 41.70 -3.60
N VAL A 812 -2.03 40.85 -3.44
CA VAL A 812 -1.40 40.53 -2.16
C VAL A 812 -0.05 41.23 -2.10
N VAL A 813 0.06 42.25 -1.23
CA VAL A 813 1.24 43.11 -1.12
C VAL A 813 1.93 42.90 0.22
N SER A 814 3.25 42.79 0.25
CA SER A 814 4.05 42.67 1.46
C SER A 814 5.23 43.63 1.45
N HIS A 815 5.30 44.50 2.47
CA HIS A 815 6.43 45.41 2.66
C HIS A 815 7.68 44.69 3.21
N GLU A 816 7.48 43.57 3.94
CA GLU A 816 8.60 42.80 4.50
C GLU A 816 9.41 42.14 3.40
N THR A 817 8.74 41.61 2.35
CA THR A 817 9.41 40.99 1.20
C THR A 817 9.64 41.95 0.02
N GLY A 818 9.05 43.15 0.06
CA GLY A 818 9.10 44.10 -1.04
C GLY A 818 8.37 43.58 -2.30
N THR A 819 7.33 42.78 -2.17
CA THR A 819 6.64 42.14 -3.30
C THR A 819 5.15 42.40 -3.33
N ALA A 820 4.58 42.49 -4.54
CA ALA A 820 3.17 42.44 -4.77
C ALA A 820 2.83 41.30 -5.78
N VAL A 821 1.96 40.41 -5.39
CA VAL A 821 1.41 39.35 -6.25
C VAL A 821 0.02 39.77 -6.70
N VAL A 822 -0.16 39.93 -8.00
CA VAL A 822 -1.38 40.43 -8.61
C VAL A 822 -2.04 39.31 -9.38
N THR A 823 -3.27 38.96 -9.01
CA THR A 823 -4.11 38.01 -9.71
C THR A 823 -4.98 38.76 -10.72
N LEU A 824 -4.89 38.35 -11.99
CA LEU A 824 -5.55 39.02 -13.10
C LEU A 824 -6.75 38.22 -13.60
N SER A 825 -7.86 38.89 -13.87
CA SER A 825 -9.05 38.34 -14.54
C SER A 825 -9.07 38.49 -16.06
N GLY A 826 -7.99 39.12 -16.62
CA GLY A 826 -7.82 39.36 -18.04
C GLY A 826 -6.38 39.77 -18.38
N ASP A 827 -6.09 39.98 -19.65
CA ASP A 827 -4.75 40.39 -20.10
C ASP A 827 -4.49 41.88 -19.76
N VAL A 828 -3.78 42.10 -18.64
CA VAL A 828 -3.33 43.45 -18.21
C VAL A 828 -1.83 43.57 -18.49
N SER A 829 -1.44 44.61 -19.26
CA SER A 829 -0.05 44.85 -19.57
C SER A 829 0.77 45.13 -18.31
N SER A 830 2.00 44.62 -18.26
CA SER A 830 2.92 44.86 -17.16
C SER A 830 3.25 46.36 -16.99
N ASP A 831 3.21 47.11 -18.09
CA ASP A 831 3.44 48.55 -18.06
C ASP A 831 2.35 49.32 -17.31
N ILE A 832 1.09 48.92 -17.45
CA ILE A 832 -0.04 49.56 -16.72
C ILE A 832 0.09 49.31 -15.21
N LEU A 833 0.47 48.07 -14.80
CA LEU A 833 0.68 47.74 -13.39
C LEU A 833 1.86 48.56 -12.83
N LYS A 834 2.94 48.69 -13.59
CA LYS A 834 4.12 49.48 -13.23
C LYS A 834 3.80 50.93 -13.05
N GLU A 835 3.21 51.57 -14.07
CA GLU A 835 2.85 53.00 -14.02
C GLU A 835 1.90 53.33 -12.86
N ALA A 836 0.97 52.47 -12.56
CA ALA A 836 0.04 52.67 -11.45
C ALA A 836 0.74 52.70 -10.08
N VAL A 837 1.72 51.80 -9.88
CA VAL A 837 2.49 51.75 -8.63
C VAL A 837 3.48 52.91 -8.55
N GLU A 838 4.17 53.24 -9.65
CA GLU A 838 5.13 54.35 -9.74
C GLU A 838 4.46 55.74 -9.59
N ALA A 839 3.19 55.88 -10.01
CA ALA A 839 2.38 57.06 -9.77
C ALA A 839 2.07 57.32 -8.27
N LYS A 840 2.44 56.40 -7.37
CA LYS A 840 2.33 56.53 -5.92
C LYS A 840 3.65 56.66 -5.20
N ASP A 841 4.68 57.07 -5.93
CA ASP A 841 6.05 57.29 -5.45
C ASP A 841 6.77 56.02 -4.95
N TYR A 842 6.38 54.81 -5.47
CA TYR A 842 7.09 53.56 -5.27
C TYR A 842 7.83 53.16 -6.55
N GLN A 843 8.97 52.48 -6.43
CA GLN A 843 9.75 52.04 -7.59
C GLN A 843 9.52 50.55 -7.86
N VAL A 844 9.13 50.19 -9.08
CA VAL A 844 8.99 48.80 -9.51
C VAL A 844 10.29 48.37 -10.17
N LEU A 845 10.97 47.38 -9.53
CA LEU A 845 12.26 46.88 -9.99
C LEU A 845 12.09 45.80 -11.07
N GLU A 846 11.13 44.89 -10.89
CA GLU A 846 10.92 43.73 -11.74
C GLU A 846 9.47 43.31 -11.72
N ILE A 847 8.94 42.82 -12.86
CA ILE A 847 7.63 42.15 -12.96
C ILE A 847 7.84 40.79 -13.66
N GLN A 848 7.54 39.72 -12.96
CA GLN A 848 7.61 38.35 -13.45
C GLN A 848 6.20 37.76 -13.72
#